data_d190021086f9fc72dd91012e391c7792
#
_entry.id   d190021086f9fc72dd91012e391c7792
#
_cell.length_a   1.000
_cell.length_b   1.000
_cell.length_c   1.000
_cell.angle_alpha   90.00
_cell.angle_beta   90.00
_cell.angle_gamma   90.00
#
_symmetry.space_group_name_H-M   'P 1'
#
loop_
_entity.id
_entity.type
_entity.pdbx_description
1 polymer ?
#
loop_
_entity_poly.entity_id
_entity_poly.type
_entity_poly.pdbx_seq_one_letter_code
_entity_poly.pdbx_strand_id
1 'polypeptide(L)'
;MNIVNQKHLPRVRMFSVRFVVASVLCIALNATLCYFTTTSGLPFYFDTIGTILMAFVMGPLPAIVVAVATSLTCSFYSADALYFALLGVFVAIRSASYIQNEKSRPIHLICLIGDLALISGVVGTIFQWLLLGQPMLAYVSENARLLSGDNEKLFFLSSMLIVMALNIVDKGISVIVALAIYMIMPEAVRKHLWNSKWRQKALTKEDIKAIRLNAKKRAGSLRVKVTLLLVSLVVVLTFILGLVSARINYQSIKSDGKEMVADVARYAASFFNTNDFEKFLEDGSKISEYNNIKYMQYNTQLLSFKQIFSNVEYLYVYQIREDGWYIVFDTEKEAQKTGYIGERLDFDESYLPLVPDLLLGKKIPVQEVDSRFGIFITAYEPITDPDGNPTNYYVGADIAIENYNQYIKRYIIRLGLAFSGFFAMILAYGIYTSAYHLVYPMSCLERSIDDIITNMDDQDKLDDSVRNLESLDIRTGDEVETLYRASCEMANQSAEQIRSIRLLARSNEKMQTGLIMTMADIFENQEIDSRAHIQKTAEYVRIILEGLRKKGYYTEKLTDKFINDVEISAPLYDIGKVKIPSSILNKPGELTAEEEKIMETHTTEGKKILENAISTVEGENYLKEARNMAAYHHENWDGTGYPLGLHGEVIPLSARIMAIADIFDELTSARVYRNAETAAEALEELKKGAGTRFDPKCVEVFEDSFAEVKSVLRKYPGS
;
A
#
# COMPACT_ATOMS: atom_id res chain seq x y z
N MET A 1 -28.18 -19.63 -1.98
CA MET A 1 -28.58 -18.27 -1.60
C MET A 1 -27.40 -17.36 -1.91
N ASN A 2 -27.46 -16.68 -3.07
CA ASN A 2 -26.38 -15.83 -3.56
C ASN A 2 -26.29 -14.58 -2.69
N ILE A 3 -25.40 -14.61 -1.69
CA ILE A 3 -24.95 -13.40 -1.03
C ILE A 3 -24.04 -12.72 -2.05
N VAL A 4 -24.66 -11.75 -2.67
CA VAL A 4 -24.20 -10.90 -3.73
C VAL A 4 -22.72 -10.58 -3.60
N ASN A 5 -21.99 -10.94 -4.63
CA ASN A 5 -20.69 -10.42 -5.02
C ASN A 5 -20.66 -8.88 -5.03
N GLN A 6 -20.57 -8.27 -3.89
CA GLN A 6 -20.23 -6.85 -3.76
C GLN A 6 -18.99 -6.73 -2.87
N LYS A 7 -17.85 -7.10 -3.45
CA LYS A 7 -16.54 -6.70 -2.96
C LYS A 7 -16.37 -5.21 -3.17
N HIS A 8 -17.17 -4.42 -2.46
CA HIS A 8 -17.05 -2.99 -2.49
C HIS A 8 -16.18 -2.55 -1.34
N LEU A 9 -15.21 -1.73 -1.64
CA LEU A 9 -14.54 -0.89 -0.68
C LEU A 9 -15.58 -0.21 0.21
N PRO A 10 -15.34 -0.08 1.53
CA PRO A 10 -16.29 0.55 2.43
C PRO A 10 -16.59 1.97 1.95
N ARG A 11 -17.85 2.23 1.67
CA ARG A 11 -18.36 3.46 1.04
C ARG A 11 -18.94 4.43 2.07
N VAL A 12 -18.41 4.41 3.28
CA VAL A 12 -18.97 5.25 4.35
C VAL A 12 -18.39 6.65 4.25
N ARG A 13 -19.26 7.63 3.99
CA ARG A 13 -18.91 9.02 4.23
C ARG A 13 -18.84 9.20 5.75
N MET A 14 -17.63 9.31 6.31
CA MET A 14 -17.45 9.71 7.69
C MET A 14 -18.19 11.03 7.92
N PHE A 15 -18.92 11.10 9.07
CA PHE A 15 -19.76 12.25 9.44
C PHE A 15 -21.04 12.42 8.62
N SER A 16 -21.55 11.38 7.95
CA SER A 16 -22.94 11.42 7.49
C SER A 16 -23.88 11.36 8.71
N VAL A 17 -25.06 12.01 8.61
CA VAL A 17 -26.07 11.94 9.68
C VAL A 17 -26.39 10.48 10.06
N ARG A 18 -26.40 9.59 9.07
CA ARG A 18 -26.64 8.15 9.26
C ARG A 18 -25.56 7.48 10.08
N PHE A 19 -24.29 7.80 9.81
CA PHE A 19 -23.16 7.31 10.60
C PHE A 19 -23.27 7.78 12.05
N VAL A 20 -23.56 9.06 12.26
CA VAL A 20 -23.71 9.62 13.63
C VAL A 20 -24.83 8.93 14.38
N VAL A 21 -26.02 8.81 13.77
CA VAL A 21 -27.17 8.16 14.40
C VAL A 21 -26.88 6.69 14.74
N ALA A 22 -26.34 5.92 13.79
CA ALA A 22 -25.98 4.52 14.03
C ALA A 22 -24.90 4.38 15.12
N SER A 23 -23.91 5.26 15.13
CA SER A 23 -22.86 5.27 16.17
C SER A 23 -23.41 5.57 17.54
N VAL A 24 -24.28 6.59 17.67
CA VAL A 24 -24.90 6.96 18.94
C VAL A 24 -25.76 5.81 19.46
N LEU A 25 -26.55 5.16 18.62
CA LEU A 25 -27.36 4.00 19.02
C LEU A 25 -26.49 2.82 19.51
N CYS A 26 -25.40 2.52 18.80
CA CYS A 26 -24.47 1.45 19.19
C CYS A 26 -23.72 1.79 20.50
N ILE A 27 -23.30 3.05 20.70
CA ILE A 27 -22.67 3.51 21.93
C ILE A 27 -23.65 3.42 23.10
N ALA A 28 -24.89 3.91 22.91
CA ALA A 28 -25.92 3.84 23.91
C ALA A 28 -26.25 2.39 24.32
N LEU A 29 -26.34 1.49 23.34
CA LEU A 29 -26.55 0.05 23.61
C LEU A 29 -25.41 -0.52 24.48
N ASN A 30 -24.17 -0.30 24.07
CA ASN A 30 -23.00 -0.78 24.81
C ASN A 30 -22.97 -0.20 26.27
N ALA A 31 -23.10 1.12 26.39
CA ALA A 31 -23.02 1.82 27.65
C ALA A 31 -24.16 1.37 28.64
N THR A 32 -25.37 1.21 28.12
CA THR A 32 -26.51 0.76 28.91
C THR A 32 -26.30 -0.68 29.43
N LEU A 33 -25.82 -1.58 28.56
CA LEU A 33 -25.56 -2.96 28.97
C LEU A 33 -24.39 -3.04 29.95
N CYS A 34 -23.32 -2.31 29.74
CA CYS A 34 -22.19 -2.23 30.65
C CYS A 34 -22.61 -1.66 32.01
N TYR A 35 -23.44 -0.59 32.06
CA TYR A 35 -23.98 -0.03 33.28
C TYR A 35 -24.83 -1.07 34.03
N PHE A 36 -25.73 -1.76 33.35
CA PHE A 36 -26.57 -2.78 33.91
C PHE A 36 -25.77 -3.93 34.53
N THR A 37 -24.77 -4.45 33.80
CA THR A 37 -23.93 -5.56 34.29
C THR A 37 -23.09 -5.14 35.50
N THR A 38 -22.52 -3.94 35.46
CA THR A 38 -21.73 -3.38 36.57
C THR A 38 -22.57 -3.18 37.83
N THR A 39 -23.77 -2.63 37.71
CA THR A 39 -24.65 -2.38 38.85
C THR A 39 -25.27 -3.66 39.40
N SER A 40 -25.50 -4.68 38.56
CA SER A 40 -26.03 -5.98 38.96
C SER A 40 -24.97 -6.95 39.51
N GLY A 41 -23.70 -6.57 39.52
CA GLY A 41 -22.58 -7.41 39.98
C GLY A 41 -22.33 -8.66 39.12
N LEU A 42 -22.78 -8.65 37.84
CA LEU A 42 -22.57 -9.77 36.95
C LEU A 42 -21.10 -9.81 36.50
N PRO A 43 -20.50 -11.00 36.30
CA PRO A 43 -19.11 -11.14 35.87
C PRO A 43 -18.92 -10.95 34.34
N PHE A 44 -19.82 -10.22 33.68
CA PHE A 44 -19.84 -9.95 32.24
C PHE A 44 -19.91 -8.44 31.99
N TYR A 45 -19.45 -8.00 30.82
CA TYR A 45 -19.44 -6.58 30.48
C TYR A 45 -20.48 -6.21 29.41
N PHE A 46 -20.67 -7.07 28.38
CA PHE A 46 -21.54 -6.85 27.20
C PHE A 46 -21.37 -5.49 26.50
N ASP A 47 -20.23 -4.88 26.69
CA ASP A 47 -19.86 -3.54 26.22
C ASP A 47 -19.46 -3.49 24.74
N THR A 48 -19.48 -4.64 24.06
CA THR A 48 -18.96 -4.79 22.69
C THR A 48 -20.02 -5.14 21.65
N ILE A 49 -21.28 -5.37 22.04
CA ILE A 49 -22.36 -5.75 21.11
C ILE A 49 -22.56 -4.73 20.00
N GLY A 50 -22.68 -3.43 20.36
CA GLY A 50 -22.81 -2.34 19.40
C GLY A 50 -21.55 -2.16 18.54
N THR A 51 -20.36 -2.38 19.11
CA THR A 51 -19.09 -2.34 18.38
C THR A 51 -19.02 -3.43 17.30
N ILE A 52 -19.38 -4.68 17.65
CA ILE A 52 -19.43 -5.83 16.73
C ILE A 52 -20.49 -5.59 15.66
N LEU A 53 -21.69 -5.12 16.04
CA LEU A 53 -22.76 -4.79 15.11
C LEU A 53 -22.32 -3.72 14.12
N MET A 54 -21.69 -2.65 14.61
CA MET A 54 -21.18 -1.58 13.76
C MET A 54 -20.10 -2.09 12.80
N ALA A 55 -19.21 -3.00 13.24
CA ALA A 55 -18.23 -3.67 12.42
C ALA A 55 -18.87 -4.47 11.27
N PHE A 56 -19.98 -5.16 11.57
CA PHE A 56 -20.73 -5.94 10.58
C PHE A 56 -21.48 -5.06 9.58
N VAL A 57 -22.04 -3.94 10.03
CA VAL A 57 -22.87 -3.05 9.21
C VAL A 57 -22.04 -2.04 8.42
N MET A 58 -21.06 -1.38 9.02
CA MET A 58 -20.36 -0.22 8.45
C MET A 58 -18.83 -0.41 8.31
N GLY A 59 -18.31 -1.53 8.79
CA GLY A 59 -16.88 -1.87 8.64
C GLY A 59 -15.99 -1.39 9.79
N PRO A 60 -14.64 -1.51 9.65
CA PRO A 60 -13.72 -1.42 10.77
C PRO A 60 -13.65 -0.02 11.38
N LEU A 61 -13.53 1.02 10.57
CA LEU A 61 -13.31 2.37 11.08
C LEU A 61 -14.48 2.93 11.90
N PRO A 62 -15.77 2.84 11.44
CA PRO A 62 -16.91 3.19 12.26
C PRO A 62 -16.99 2.41 13.58
N ALA A 63 -16.65 1.11 13.53
CA ALA A 63 -16.65 0.27 14.73
C ALA A 63 -15.57 0.69 15.74
N ILE A 64 -14.39 1.11 15.28
CA ILE A 64 -13.32 1.65 16.13
C ILE A 64 -13.80 2.93 16.83
N VAL A 65 -14.46 3.82 16.10
CA VAL A 65 -15.01 5.05 16.70
C VAL A 65 -16.04 4.72 17.79
N VAL A 66 -16.95 3.77 17.53
CA VAL A 66 -17.93 3.29 18.51
C VAL A 66 -17.23 2.68 19.72
N ALA A 67 -16.22 1.85 19.53
CA ALA A 67 -15.48 1.21 20.63
C ALA A 67 -14.83 2.24 21.57
N VAL A 68 -14.07 3.20 21.01
CA VAL A 68 -13.41 4.23 21.81
C VAL A 68 -14.42 5.16 22.50
N ALA A 69 -15.46 5.58 21.77
CA ALA A 69 -16.52 6.40 22.34
C ALA A 69 -17.33 5.66 23.43
N THR A 70 -17.54 4.35 23.30
CA THR A 70 -18.14 3.53 24.36
C THR A 70 -17.28 3.56 25.63
N SER A 71 -15.97 3.31 25.52
CA SER A 71 -15.05 3.34 26.68
C SER A 71 -15.04 4.72 27.34
N LEU A 72 -15.06 5.80 26.54
CA LEU A 72 -15.17 7.17 27.06
C LEU A 72 -16.50 7.38 27.79
N THR A 73 -17.63 6.92 27.24
CA THR A 73 -18.93 7.07 27.87
C THR A 73 -19.00 6.25 29.19
N CYS A 74 -18.47 5.02 29.16
CA CYS A 74 -18.44 4.16 30.36
C CYS A 74 -17.52 4.73 31.46
N SER A 75 -16.53 5.57 31.12
CA SER A 75 -15.62 6.18 32.11
C SER A 75 -16.32 7.15 33.08
N PHE A 76 -17.50 7.63 32.73
CA PHE A 76 -18.28 8.49 33.64
C PHE A 76 -18.82 7.76 34.89
N TYR A 77 -18.95 6.43 34.82
CA TYR A 77 -19.38 5.61 35.98
C TYR A 77 -18.37 4.53 36.38
N SER A 78 -17.39 4.25 35.53
CA SER A 78 -16.26 3.35 35.79
C SER A 78 -15.00 3.94 35.23
N ALA A 79 -14.21 4.64 36.07
CA ALA A 79 -12.99 5.35 35.64
C ALA A 79 -12.01 4.45 34.89
N ASP A 80 -12.00 3.15 35.21
CA ASP A 80 -11.09 2.18 34.62
C ASP A 80 -11.48 1.78 33.18
N ALA A 81 -12.73 2.02 32.74
CA ALA A 81 -13.21 1.64 31.40
C ALA A 81 -12.38 2.25 30.27
N LEU A 82 -11.79 3.45 30.47
CA LEU A 82 -10.99 4.13 29.48
C LEU A 82 -9.66 3.40 29.17
N TYR A 83 -9.08 2.75 30.18
CA TYR A 83 -7.81 2.01 30.02
C TYR A 83 -7.95 0.78 29.10
N PHE A 84 -9.18 0.31 28.89
CA PHE A 84 -9.48 -0.84 28.04
C PHE A 84 -9.95 -0.45 26.63
N ALA A 85 -9.95 0.83 26.28
CA ALA A 85 -10.40 1.31 24.97
C ALA A 85 -9.66 0.63 23.79
N LEU A 86 -8.36 0.34 23.95
CA LEU A 86 -7.56 -0.37 22.95
C LEU A 86 -8.09 -1.79 22.66
N LEU A 87 -8.61 -2.50 23.66
CA LEU A 87 -9.21 -3.82 23.44
C LEU A 87 -10.44 -3.73 22.54
N GLY A 88 -11.27 -2.71 22.76
CA GLY A 88 -12.42 -2.42 21.90
C GLY A 88 -12.02 -2.17 20.44
N VAL A 89 -10.86 -1.52 20.20
CA VAL A 89 -10.31 -1.32 18.86
C VAL A 89 -9.95 -2.67 18.21
N PHE A 90 -9.30 -3.57 18.94
CA PHE A 90 -8.98 -4.90 18.41
C PHE A 90 -10.24 -5.73 18.12
N VAL A 91 -11.24 -5.66 18.99
CA VAL A 91 -12.56 -6.29 18.78
C VAL A 91 -13.19 -5.77 17.49
N ALA A 92 -13.19 -4.45 17.27
CA ALA A 92 -13.74 -3.82 16.06
C ALA A 92 -13.05 -4.30 14.79
N ILE A 93 -11.71 -4.30 14.77
CA ILE A 93 -10.91 -4.73 13.61
C ILE A 93 -11.15 -6.21 13.29
N ARG A 94 -11.12 -7.07 14.31
CA ARG A 94 -11.29 -8.52 14.14
C ARG A 94 -12.70 -8.88 13.67
N SER A 95 -13.73 -8.22 14.22
CA SER A 95 -15.13 -8.42 13.83
C SER A 95 -15.37 -7.96 12.38
N ALA A 96 -14.82 -6.83 11.97
CA ALA A 96 -14.93 -6.35 10.59
C ALA A 96 -14.23 -7.30 9.59
N SER A 97 -13.10 -7.87 9.97
CA SER A 97 -12.37 -8.85 9.16
C SER A 97 -13.16 -10.14 8.91
N TYR A 98 -14.01 -10.54 9.85
CA TYR A 98 -14.87 -11.71 9.70
C TYR A 98 -15.88 -11.57 8.56
N ILE A 99 -16.60 -10.45 8.50
CA ILE A 99 -17.60 -10.19 7.43
C ILE A 99 -16.94 -10.02 6.05
N GLN A 100 -15.75 -9.44 5.98
CA GLN A 100 -15.06 -9.22 4.71
C GLN A 100 -14.55 -10.52 4.04
N ASN A 101 -14.35 -11.59 4.80
CA ASN A 101 -13.74 -12.83 4.31
C ASN A 101 -14.72 -13.88 3.78
N GLU A 102 -15.97 -13.55 3.46
CA GLU A 102 -17.00 -14.38 2.75
C GLU A 102 -17.12 -15.88 3.12
N LYS A 103 -16.52 -16.34 4.20
CA LYS A 103 -16.56 -17.75 4.58
C LYS A 103 -17.58 -17.96 5.70
N SER A 104 -18.84 -18.04 5.34
CA SER A 104 -19.98 -18.30 6.25
C SER A 104 -20.05 -19.75 6.79
N ARG A 105 -18.92 -20.39 7.08
CA ARG A 105 -18.91 -21.69 7.74
C ARG A 105 -19.01 -21.50 9.26
N PRO A 106 -19.75 -22.33 9.99
CA PRO A 106 -19.88 -22.26 11.46
C PRO A 106 -18.54 -22.21 12.18
N ILE A 107 -17.52 -22.90 11.66
CA ILE A 107 -16.16 -22.90 12.21
C ILE A 107 -15.54 -21.48 12.29
N HIS A 108 -15.84 -20.61 11.32
CA HIS A 108 -15.30 -19.25 11.34
C HIS A 108 -15.93 -18.37 12.39
N LEU A 109 -17.20 -18.67 12.77
CA LEU A 109 -17.86 -18.00 13.88
C LEU A 109 -17.24 -18.41 15.22
N ILE A 110 -16.96 -19.69 15.40
CA ILE A 110 -16.26 -20.21 16.58
C ILE A 110 -14.86 -19.60 16.68
N CYS A 111 -14.13 -19.52 15.57
CA CYS A 111 -12.83 -18.86 15.54
C CYS A 111 -12.93 -17.36 15.91
N LEU A 112 -13.96 -16.65 15.42
CA LEU A 112 -14.17 -15.25 15.79
C LEU A 112 -14.37 -15.11 17.31
N ILE A 113 -15.26 -15.91 17.89
CA ILE A 113 -15.53 -15.88 19.35
C ILE A 113 -14.25 -16.20 20.13
N GLY A 114 -13.50 -17.22 19.70
CA GLY A 114 -12.21 -17.58 20.31
C GLY A 114 -11.18 -16.46 20.26
N ASP A 115 -11.02 -15.81 19.10
CA ASP A 115 -10.09 -14.70 18.93
C ASP A 115 -10.48 -13.49 19.79
N LEU A 116 -11.78 -13.15 19.85
CA LEU A 116 -12.27 -12.05 20.69
C LEU A 116 -12.11 -12.35 22.17
N ALA A 117 -12.38 -13.59 22.60
CA ALA A 117 -12.17 -14.01 23.97
C ALA A 117 -10.68 -14.01 24.36
N LEU A 118 -9.80 -14.42 23.47
CA LEU A 118 -8.35 -14.37 23.68
C LEU A 118 -7.85 -12.91 23.80
N ILE A 119 -8.27 -12.03 22.90
CA ILE A 119 -7.94 -10.60 22.96
C ILE A 119 -8.42 -10.00 24.29
N SER A 120 -9.69 -10.17 24.62
CA SER A 120 -10.27 -9.56 25.83
C SER A 120 -9.79 -10.24 27.12
N GLY A 121 -9.61 -11.55 27.10
CA GLY A 121 -9.19 -12.33 28.27
C GLY A 121 -7.70 -12.18 28.57
N VAL A 122 -6.82 -12.47 27.61
CA VAL A 122 -5.36 -12.44 27.85
C VAL A 122 -4.85 -11.01 27.94
N VAL A 123 -5.11 -10.18 26.91
CA VAL A 123 -4.61 -8.79 26.92
C VAL A 123 -5.31 -7.98 28.01
N GLY A 124 -6.60 -8.24 28.25
CA GLY A 124 -7.34 -7.61 29.35
C GLY A 124 -6.75 -7.93 30.71
N THR A 125 -6.38 -9.18 30.99
CA THR A 125 -5.71 -9.56 32.25
C THR A 125 -4.36 -8.89 32.41
N ILE A 126 -3.56 -8.80 31.35
CA ILE A 126 -2.28 -8.07 31.38
C ILE A 126 -2.51 -6.59 31.73
N PHE A 127 -3.52 -5.94 31.15
CA PHE A 127 -3.85 -4.54 31.48
C PHE A 127 -4.29 -4.39 32.94
N GLN A 128 -5.14 -5.30 33.47
CA GLN A 128 -5.53 -5.30 34.87
C GLN A 128 -4.32 -5.41 35.79
N TRP A 129 -3.39 -6.31 35.45
CA TRP A 129 -2.17 -6.51 36.23
C TRP A 129 -1.25 -5.27 36.22
N LEU A 130 -1.10 -4.64 35.09
CA LEU A 130 -0.32 -3.38 34.96
C LEU A 130 -0.94 -2.22 35.73
N LEU A 131 -2.29 -2.17 35.82
CA LEU A 131 -3.03 -1.11 36.48
C LEU A 131 -3.14 -1.30 37.99
N LEU A 132 -3.49 -2.51 38.44
CA LEU A 132 -3.93 -2.81 39.80
C LEU A 132 -3.03 -3.82 40.52
N GLY A 133 -2.18 -4.56 39.78
CA GLY A 133 -1.40 -5.67 40.33
C GLY A 133 -2.23 -6.93 40.69
N GLN A 134 -3.54 -6.90 40.42
CA GLN A 134 -4.49 -7.97 40.70
C GLN A 134 -5.69 -7.94 39.76
N PRO A 135 -6.50 -9.01 39.69
CA PRO A 135 -7.75 -9.00 38.93
C PRO A 135 -8.74 -7.95 39.46
N MET A 136 -9.44 -7.30 38.51
CA MET A 136 -10.42 -6.24 38.84
C MET A 136 -11.70 -6.79 39.54
N LEU A 137 -12.09 -8.02 39.18
CA LEU A 137 -13.28 -8.65 39.73
C LEU A 137 -12.93 -9.47 40.97
N ALA A 138 -13.56 -9.16 42.10
CA ALA A 138 -13.36 -9.89 43.38
C ALA A 138 -13.57 -11.40 43.22
N TYR A 139 -14.60 -11.81 42.47
CA TYR A 139 -14.87 -13.21 42.13
C TYR A 139 -13.69 -13.92 41.46
N VAL A 140 -13.03 -13.24 40.50
CA VAL A 140 -11.84 -13.79 39.80
C VAL A 140 -10.67 -13.92 40.77
N SER A 141 -10.44 -12.90 41.60
CA SER A 141 -9.38 -12.89 42.60
C SER A 141 -9.55 -14.02 43.62
N GLU A 142 -10.75 -14.21 44.13
CA GLU A 142 -11.07 -15.26 45.12
C GLU A 142 -10.86 -16.68 44.54
N ASN A 143 -11.46 -16.95 43.36
CA ASN A 143 -11.31 -18.25 42.71
C ASN A 143 -9.88 -18.53 42.22
N ALA A 144 -9.15 -17.51 41.78
CA ALA A 144 -7.78 -17.66 41.37
C ALA A 144 -6.88 -17.99 42.58
N ARG A 145 -7.11 -17.39 43.73
CA ARG A 145 -6.40 -17.71 44.98
C ARG A 145 -6.67 -19.13 45.46
N LEU A 146 -7.92 -19.61 45.36
CA LEU A 146 -8.26 -21.01 45.68
C LEU A 146 -7.47 -22.01 44.80
N LEU A 147 -7.18 -21.66 43.55
CA LEU A 147 -6.43 -22.52 42.61
C LEU A 147 -4.92 -22.41 42.78
N SER A 148 -4.40 -21.26 43.18
CA SER A 148 -2.97 -20.95 43.19
C SER A 148 -2.28 -21.05 44.55
N GLY A 149 -3.06 -21.03 45.65
CA GLY A 149 -2.50 -20.88 47.02
C GLY A 149 -1.69 -19.56 47.08
N ASP A 150 -0.53 -19.62 47.71
CA ASP A 150 0.38 -18.46 47.91
C ASP A 150 1.36 -18.21 46.75
N ASN A 151 1.20 -18.93 45.62
CA ASN A 151 2.13 -18.79 44.49
C ASN A 151 1.65 -17.67 43.54
N GLU A 152 2.33 -16.53 43.56
CA GLU A 152 1.97 -15.35 42.74
C GLU A 152 1.97 -15.61 41.21
N LYS A 153 2.91 -16.43 40.70
CA LYS A 153 2.94 -16.76 39.26
C LYS A 153 1.75 -17.62 38.87
N LEU A 154 1.37 -18.56 39.73
CA LEU A 154 0.21 -19.42 39.53
C LEU A 154 -1.07 -18.60 39.67
N PHE A 155 -1.10 -17.64 40.59
CA PHE A 155 -2.23 -16.69 40.76
C PHE A 155 -2.49 -15.86 39.50
N PHE A 156 -1.43 -15.31 38.86
CA PHE A 156 -1.57 -14.63 37.58
C PHE A 156 -2.14 -15.54 36.48
N LEU A 157 -1.59 -16.76 36.35
CA LEU A 157 -2.03 -17.70 35.32
C LEU A 157 -3.47 -18.18 35.54
N SER A 158 -3.84 -18.48 36.78
CA SER A 158 -5.20 -18.89 37.18
C SER A 158 -6.19 -17.76 36.90
N SER A 159 -5.84 -16.52 37.26
CA SER A 159 -6.65 -15.33 36.97
C SER A 159 -6.89 -15.18 35.48
N MET A 160 -5.83 -15.32 34.66
CA MET A 160 -5.92 -15.21 33.21
C MET A 160 -6.84 -16.29 32.61
N LEU A 161 -6.77 -17.53 33.08
CA LEU A 161 -7.60 -18.62 32.60
C LEU A 161 -9.08 -18.40 32.96
N ILE A 162 -9.37 -17.94 34.18
CA ILE A 162 -10.74 -17.63 34.60
C ILE A 162 -11.32 -16.46 33.79
N VAL A 163 -10.56 -15.37 33.63
CA VAL A 163 -10.97 -14.23 32.81
C VAL A 163 -11.19 -14.64 31.36
N MET A 164 -10.35 -15.51 30.80
CA MET A 164 -10.50 -16.02 29.43
C MET A 164 -11.78 -16.84 29.29
N ALA A 165 -12.10 -17.72 30.26
CA ALA A 165 -13.34 -18.52 30.27
C ALA A 165 -14.60 -17.63 30.33
N LEU A 166 -14.58 -16.60 31.18
CA LEU A 166 -15.67 -15.61 31.26
C LEU A 166 -15.80 -14.84 29.93
N ASN A 167 -14.71 -14.47 29.30
CA ASN A 167 -14.74 -13.77 28.01
C ASN A 167 -15.23 -14.65 26.85
N ILE A 168 -15.07 -15.98 26.89
CA ILE A 168 -15.67 -16.88 25.90
C ILE A 168 -17.19 -16.74 25.92
N VAL A 169 -17.79 -16.71 27.12
CA VAL A 169 -19.21 -16.55 27.28
C VAL A 169 -19.68 -15.14 26.92
N ASP A 170 -18.99 -14.10 27.41
CA ASP A 170 -19.30 -12.69 27.15
C ASP A 170 -19.26 -12.36 25.66
N LYS A 171 -18.16 -12.70 24.99
CA LYS A 171 -17.99 -12.44 23.56
C LYS A 171 -18.82 -13.38 22.69
N GLY A 172 -19.08 -14.61 23.15
CA GLY A 172 -20.01 -15.54 22.51
C GLY A 172 -21.43 -14.97 22.42
N ILE A 173 -21.96 -14.51 23.52
CA ILE A 173 -23.28 -13.86 23.56
C ILE A 173 -23.25 -12.57 22.73
N SER A 174 -22.25 -11.75 22.91
CA SER A 174 -22.12 -10.48 22.18
C SER A 174 -22.10 -10.66 20.65
N VAL A 175 -21.38 -11.64 20.14
CA VAL A 175 -21.30 -11.97 18.71
C VAL A 175 -22.64 -12.51 18.20
N ILE A 176 -23.26 -13.43 18.94
CA ILE A 176 -24.55 -14.03 18.55
C ILE A 176 -25.66 -12.97 18.51
N VAL A 177 -25.73 -12.09 19.49
CA VAL A 177 -26.72 -10.99 19.53
C VAL A 177 -26.47 -10.00 18.40
N ALA A 178 -25.21 -9.58 18.18
CA ALA A 178 -24.89 -8.69 17.09
C ALA A 178 -25.21 -9.30 15.72
N LEU A 179 -24.94 -10.60 15.55
CA LEU A 179 -25.25 -11.33 14.31
C LEU A 179 -26.76 -11.48 14.10
N ALA A 180 -27.51 -11.76 15.16
CA ALA A 180 -28.98 -11.83 15.11
C ALA A 180 -29.58 -10.47 14.67
N ILE A 181 -29.15 -9.36 15.28
CA ILE A 181 -29.58 -8.01 14.89
C ILE A 181 -29.22 -7.74 13.42
N TYR A 182 -27.99 -8.09 13.00
CA TYR A 182 -27.54 -7.94 11.62
C TYR A 182 -28.39 -8.72 10.62
N MET A 183 -28.80 -9.96 10.97
CA MET A 183 -29.64 -10.82 10.12
C MET A 183 -31.09 -10.31 10.02
N ILE A 184 -31.67 -9.82 11.10
CA ILE A 184 -33.02 -9.27 11.14
C ILE A 184 -33.12 -7.95 10.41
N MET A 185 -32.00 -7.19 10.28
CA MET A 185 -31.97 -5.90 9.61
C MET A 185 -32.29 -6.03 8.11
N PRO A 186 -33.32 -5.33 7.57
CA PRO A 186 -33.68 -5.37 6.16
C PRO A 186 -32.49 -5.02 5.25
N GLU A 187 -32.38 -5.71 4.13
CA GLU A 187 -31.28 -5.50 3.16
C GLU A 187 -31.25 -4.06 2.63
N ALA A 188 -32.41 -3.45 2.46
CA ALA A 188 -32.53 -2.03 2.07
C ALA A 188 -31.83 -1.09 3.07
N VAL A 189 -32.02 -1.35 4.38
CA VAL A 189 -31.38 -0.56 5.46
C VAL A 189 -29.88 -0.80 5.47
N ARG A 190 -29.43 -2.04 5.33
CA ARG A 190 -28.00 -2.37 5.24
C ARG A 190 -27.32 -1.67 4.07
N LYS A 191 -27.94 -1.75 2.87
CA LYS A 191 -27.45 -1.06 1.66
C LYS A 191 -27.47 0.46 1.82
N HIS A 192 -28.50 1.00 2.49
CA HIS A 192 -28.64 2.45 2.69
C HIS A 192 -27.59 3.01 3.68
N LEU A 193 -27.26 2.28 4.73
CA LEU A 193 -26.19 2.63 5.67
C LEU A 193 -24.82 2.59 5.00
N TRP A 194 -24.66 1.69 4.05
CA TRP A 194 -23.40 1.50 3.30
C TRP A 194 -23.20 2.50 2.15
N ASN A 195 -24.19 3.28 1.76
CA ASN A 195 -24.16 4.12 0.57
C ASN A 195 -23.40 5.44 0.80
N SER A 196 -22.21 5.58 0.25
CA SER A 196 -21.42 6.82 0.27
C SER A 196 -21.34 7.46 -1.12
N LYS A 197 -21.03 8.78 -1.18
CA LYS A 197 -20.79 9.50 -2.45
C LYS A 197 -19.47 9.09 -3.12
N TRP A 198 -18.55 8.48 -2.38
CA TRP A 198 -17.30 7.98 -2.94
C TRP A 198 -17.56 6.71 -3.74
N ARG A 199 -17.13 6.70 -5.00
CA ARG A 199 -17.29 5.56 -5.89
C ARG A 199 -15.98 5.23 -6.56
N GLN A 200 -15.68 3.97 -6.59
CA GLN A 200 -14.66 3.35 -7.42
C GLN A 200 -15.08 1.92 -7.69
N LYS A 201 -14.83 1.41 -8.91
CA LYS A 201 -15.09 0.01 -9.23
C LYS A 201 -14.27 -0.88 -8.31
N ALA A 202 -14.92 -1.89 -7.74
CA ALA A 202 -14.22 -2.88 -6.91
C ALA A 202 -13.21 -3.67 -7.76
N LEU A 203 -11.99 -3.81 -7.27
CA LEU A 203 -10.99 -4.67 -7.89
C LEU A 203 -11.30 -6.14 -7.66
N THR A 204 -10.92 -6.98 -8.60
CA THR A 204 -10.97 -8.44 -8.44
C THR A 204 -9.92 -8.90 -7.41
N LYS A 205 -10.04 -10.15 -6.92
CA LYS A 205 -9.01 -10.72 -6.02
C LYS A 205 -7.64 -10.80 -6.69
N GLU A 206 -7.63 -11.04 -7.99
CA GLU A 206 -6.42 -11.12 -8.81
C GLU A 206 -5.75 -9.75 -8.93
N ASP A 207 -6.54 -8.70 -9.15
CA ASP A 207 -6.06 -7.32 -9.21
C ASP A 207 -5.42 -6.88 -7.90
N ILE A 208 -6.07 -7.17 -6.77
CA ILE A 208 -5.53 -6.88 -5.44
C ILE A 208 -4.22 -7.64 -5.21
N LYS A 209 -4.13 -8.90 -5.67
CA LYS A 209 -2.93 -9.71 -5.57
C LYS A 209 -1.79 -9.14 -6.42
N ALA A 210 -2.09 -8.72 -7.66
CA ALA A 210 -1.12 -8.10 -8.56
C ALA A 210 -0.59 -6.77 -8.01
N ILE A 211 -1.45 -5.89 -7.51
CA ILE A 211 -1.06 -4.63 -6.85
C ILE A 211 -0.15 -4.91 -5.64
N ARG A 212 -0.47 -5.91 -4.82
CA ARG A 212 0.37 -6.29 -3.66
C ARG A 212 1.73 -6.85 -4.08
N LEU A 213 1.81 -7.60 -5.15
CA LEU A 213 3.07 -8.15 -5.68
C LEU A 213 3.96 -7.04 -6.24
N ASN A 214 3.39 -6.10 -6.98
CA ASN A 214 4.12 -4.95 -7.51
C ASN A 214 4.59 -4.00 -6.39
N ALA A 215 3.78 -3.79 -5.36
CA ALA A 215 4.16 -3.02 -4.17
C ALA A 215 5.35 -3.65 -3.40
N LYS A 216 5.47 -4.99 -3.38
CA LYS A 216 6.61 -5.68 -2.75
C LYS A 216 7.93 -5.48 -3.49
N LYS A 217 7.90 -5.24 -4.79
CA LYS A 217 9.10 -5.00 -5.62
C LYS A 217 9.66 -3.58 -5.45
N ARG A 218 8.93 -2.66 -4.82
CA ARG A 218 9.32 -1.25 -4.65
C ARG A 218 9.81 -1.00 -3.23
N ALA A 219 11.06 -0.57 -3.10
CA ALA A 219 11.67 -0.15 -1.83
C ALA A 219 11.09 1.20 -1.33
N GLY A 220 9.79 1.30 -1.11
CA GLY A 220 9.16 2.53 -0.61
C GLY A 220 7.83 2.88 -1.26
N SER A 221 6.86 1.96 -1.18
CA SER A 221 5.51 2.28 -1.65
C SER A 221 4.95 3.49 -0.88
N LEU A 222 4.17 4.33 -1.55
CA LEU A 222 3.49 5.49 -0.96
C LEU A 222 2.71 5.09 0.30
N ARG A 223 2.07 3.92 0.29
CA ARG A 223 1.37 3.36 1.45
C ARG A 223 2.28 3.22 2.67
N VAL A 224 3.48 2.66 2.51
CA VAL A 224 4.43 2.46 3.61
C VAL A 224 4.92 3.82 4.13
N LYS A 225 5.26 4.75 3.24
CA LYS A 225 5.73 6.09 3.62
C LYS A 225 4.68 6.85 4.43
N VAL A 226 3.44 6.90 3.94
CA VAL A 226 2.34 7.58 4.64
C VAL A 226 2.00 6.89 5.96
N THR A 227 1.97 5.54 6.00
CA THR A 227 1.74 4.80 7.24
C THR A 227 2.83 5.07 8.27
N LEU A 228 4.11 5.02 7.87
CA LEU A 228 5.24 5.33 8.77
C LEU A 228 5.19 6.77 9.28
N LEU A 229 4.86 7.73 8.41
CA LEU A 229 4.71 9.13 8.81
C LEU A 229 3.60 9.30 9.85
N LEU A 230 2.43 8.69 9.64
CA LEU A 230 1.33 8.74 10.60
C LEU A 230 1.68 8.07 11.92
N VAL A 231 2.30 6.88 11.87
CA VAL A 231 2.76 6.18 13.08
C VAL A 231 3.78 7.03 13.84
N SER A 232 4.80 7.58 13.16
CA SER A 232 5.82 8.40 13.80
C SER A 232 5.23 9.66 14.43
N LEU A 233 4.30 10.32 13.72
CA LEU A 233 3.61 11.51 14.25
C LEU A 233 2.82 11.19 15.53
N VAL A 234 2.04 10.09 15.50
CA VAL A 234 1.26 9.65 16.67
C VAL A 234 2.17 9.30 17.84
N VAL A 235 3.26 8.55 17.58
CA VAL A 235 4.23 8.18 18.63
C VAL A 235 4.90 9.41 19.24
N VAL A 236 5.37 10.34 18.41
CA VAL A 236 6.01 11.59 18.89
C VAL A 236 5.02 12.42 19.71
N LEU A 237 3.79 12.59 19.22
CA LEU A 237 2.76 13.35 19.94
C LEU A 237 2.42 12.70 21.29
N THR A 238 2.28 11.36 21.30
CA THR A 238 2.03 10.60 22.54
C THR A 238 3.16 10.80 23.55
N PHE A 239 4.39 10.68 23.06
CA PHE A 239 5.58 10.83 23.89
C PHE A 239 5.67 12.25 24.51
N ILE A 240 5.46 13.29 23.69
CA ILE A 240 5.47 14.67 24.17
C ILE A 240 4.36 14.91 25.22
N LEU A 241 3.11 14.49 24.90
CA LEU A 241 1.98 14.63 25.83
C LEU A 241 2.22 13.85 27.12
N GLY A 242 2.79 12.64 27.01
CA GLY A 242 3.16 11.82 28.16
C GLY A 242 4.20 12.48 29.05
N LEU A 243 5.27 13.04 28.45
CA LEU A 243 6.32 13.76 29.20
C LEU A 243 5.76 15.01 29.88
N VAL A 244 5.02 15.84 29.15
CA VAL A 244 4.43 17.07 29.70
C VAL A 244 3.47 16.74 30.85
N SER A 245 2.59 15.78 30.65
CA SER A 245 1.63 15.37 31.69
C SER A 245 2.31 14.75 32.90
N ALA A 246 3.33 13.90 32.70
CA ALA A 246 4.13 13.35 33.79
C ALA A 246 4.86 14.44 34.58
N ARG A 247 5.44 15.44 33.89
CA ARG A 247 6.12 16.56 34.54
C ARG A 247 5.17 17.41 35.35
N ILE A 248 4.00 17.76 34.79
CA ILE A 248 2.99 18.57 35.51
C ILE A 248 2.50 17.80 36.75
N ASN A 249 2.17 16.51 36.59
CA ASN A 249 1.71 15.67 37.68
C ASN A 249 2.78 15.50 38.76
N TYR A 250 4.05 15.29 38.36
CA TYR A 250 5.18 15.25 39.32
C TYR A 250 5.30 16.51 40.14
N GLN A 251 5.23 17.67 39.48
CA GLN A 251 5.32 18.96 40.19
C GLN A 251 4.13 19.20 41.14
N SER A 252 2.92 18.81 40.72
CA SER A 252 1.71 18.89 41.56
C SER A 252 1.85 18.04 42.82
N ILE A 253 2.18 16.75 42.64
CA ILE A 253 2.32 15.79 43.75
C ILE A 253 3.43 16.23 44.71
N LYS A 254 4.54 16.76 44.16
CA LYS A 254 5.64 17.25 44.97
C LYS A 254 5.23 18.51 45.77
N SER A 255 4.44 19.38 45.18
CA SER A 255 3.90 20.58 45.90
C SER A 255 2.93 20.15 46.98
N ASP A 256 1.98 19.22 46.67
CA ASP A 256 1.02 18.72 47.64
C ASP A 256 1.72 17.96 48.78
N GLY A 257 2.81 17.23 48.47
CA GLY A 257 3.66 16.61 49.45
C GLY A 257 4.37 17.57 50.40
N LYS A 258 4.90 18.68 49.87
CA LYS A 258 5.52 19.74 50.67
C LYS A 258 4.51 20.39 51.60
N GLU A 259 3.30 20.65 51.14
CA GLU A 259 2.23 21.23 51.96
C GLU A 259 1.78 20.22 53.04
N MET A 260 1.55 18.95 52.67
CA MET A 260 1.18 17.89 53.61
C MET A 260 2.20 17.73 54.74
N VAL A 261 3.49 17.63 54.40
CA VAL A 261 4.58 17.50 55.41
C VAL A 261 4.62 18.70 56.38
N ALA A 262 4.47 19.90 55.85
CA ALA A 262 4.43 21.12 56.66
C ALA A 262 3.22 21.16 57.59
N ASP A 263 2.05 20.71 57.12
CA ASP A 263 0.84 20.65 57.92
C ASP A 263 0.95 19.61 59.03
N VAL A 264 1.47 18.42 58.71
CA VAL A 264 1.70 17.39 59.72
C VAL A 264 2.66 17.83 60.78
N ALA A 265 3.79 18.42 60.39
CA ALA A 265 4.74 18.98 61.36
C ALA A 265 4.13 20.07 62.23
N ARG A 266 3.31 20.98 61.64
CA ARG A 266 2.60 22.05 62.37
C ARG A 266 1.57 21.50 63.38
N TYR A 267 0.76 20.56 62.93
CA TYR A 267 -0.21 19.91 63.83
C TYR A 267 0.49 19.15 64.96
N ALA A 268 1.52 18.39 64.67
CA ALA A 268 2.28 17.69 65.69
C ALA A 268 2.95 18.64 66.65
N ALA A 269 3.52 19.78 66.21
CA ALA A 269 4.15 20.77 67.05
C ALA A 269 3.17 21.40 68.09
N SER A 270 1.88 21.53 67.73
CA SER A 270 0.86 22.11 68.61
C SER A 270 0.53 21.30 69.87
N PHE A 271 0.94 20.04 69.95
CA PHE A 271 0.65 19.15 71.08
C PHE A 271 1.72 19.17 72.15
N PHE A 272 2.92 19.69 71.85
CA PHE A 272 4.05 19.60 72.75
C PHE A 272 4.15 20.80 73.68
N ASN A 273 4.57 20.55 74.92
CA ASN A 273 4.94 21.58 75.88
C ASN A 273 6.45 21.42 76.20
N THR A 274 7.21 22.40 75.82
CA THR A 274 8.67 22.38 75.93
C THR A 274 9.24 22.37 77.34
N ASN A 275 8.46 22.76 78.34
CA ASN A 275 8.90 22.78 79.73
C ASN A 275 9.36 21.44 80.31
N ASP A 276 8.97 20.35 79.73
CA ASP A 276 9.37 19.04 80.17
C ASP A 276 10.62 18.48 79.38
N PHE A 277 10.96 19.09 78.25
CA PHE A 277 11.96 18.55 77.32
C PHE A 277 13.41 18.63 77.82
N GLU A 278 13.77 19.67 78.57
CA GLU A 278 15.12 19.77 79.20
C GLU A 278 15.35 18.59 80.15
N LYS A 279 14.32 18.24 80.93
CA LYS A 279 14.40 17.07 81.86
C LYS A 279 14.58 15.75 81.10
N PHE A 280 13.96 15.59 79.94
CA PHE A 280 14.14 14.41 79.13
C PHE A 280 15.58 14.30 78.58
N LEU A 281 16.17 15.41 78.21
CA LEU A 281 17.52 15.45 77.67
C LEU A 281 18.62 15.33 78.79
N GLU A 282 18.36 15.87 79.97
CA GLU A 282 19.25 15.71 81.15
C GLU A 282 19.24 14.27 81.67
N ASP A 283 18.09 13.62 81.69
CA ASP A 283 17.95 12.22 82.13
C ASP A 283 18.40 11.21 81.07
N GLY A 284 18.50 11.60 79.84
CA GLY A 284 19.03 10.90 78.64
C GLY A 284 18.97 9.40 78.66
N SER A 285 20.12 8.77 78.78
CA SER A 285 20.27 7.30 78.80
C SER A 285 19.62 6.60 80.00
N LYS A 286 19.13 7.32 81.01
CA LYS A 286 18.46 6.78 82.20
C LYS A 286 16.92 6.67 82.03
N ILE A 287 16.36 7.28 80.98
CA ILE A 287 14.95 7.14 80.68
C ILE A 287 14.75 5.81 79.94
N SER A 288 14.39 4.77 80.66
CA SER A 288 13.79 3.64 80.04
C SER A 288 12.37 4.02 79.62
N GLU A 289 11.91 3.66 78.41
CA GLU A 289 10.58 3.93 77.84
C GLU A 289 9.43 3.71 78.84
N TYR A 290 9.66 2.93 79.90
CA TYR A 290 8.65 2.50 80.88
C TYR A 290 8.62 3.33 82.17
N ASN A 291 9.56 4.22 82.40
CA ASN A 291 9.67 4.93 83.69
C ASN A 291 9.16 6.37 83.71
N ASN A 292 8.88 6.99 82.54
CA ASN A 292 8.37 8.37 82.53
C ASN A 292 7.02 8.45 81.79
N ILE A 293 5.93 8.58 82.56
CA ILE A 293 4.57 8.60 82.04
C ILE A 293 4.34 9.71 81.03
N LYS A 294 4.92 10.90 81.23
CA LYS A 294 4.77 12.02 80.29
C LYS A 294 5.47 11.77 78.97
N TYR A 295 6.68 11.21 79.00
CA TYR A 295 7.42 10.84 77.81
C TYR A 295 6.61 9.83 76.98
N MET A 296 6.07 8.78 77.65
CA MET A 296 5.22 7.78 77.01
C MET A 296 3.97 8.39 76.37
N GLN A 297 3.32 9.38 77.05
CA GLN A 297 2.14 10.05 76.50
C GLN A 297 2.51 10.76 75.19
N TYR A 298 3.54 11.58 75.17
CA TYR A 298 4.01 12.29 73.97
C TYR A 298 4.42 11.36 72.85
N ASN A 299 5.17 10.31 73.14
CA ASN A 299 5.58 9.31 72.12
C ASN A 299 4.38 8.53 71.52
N THR A 300 3.37 8.17 72.39
CA THR A 300 2.16 7.53 71.94
C THR A 300 1.32 8.46 71.05
N GLN A 301 1.23 9.75 71.39
CA GLN A 301 0.58 10.74 70.53
C GLN A 301 1.30 10.86 69.19
N LEU A 302 2.62 10.98 69.15
CA LEU A 302 3.42 11.08 67.93
C LEU A 302 3.23 9.84 67.04
N LEU A 303 3.24 8.66 67.63
CA LEU A 303 2.96 7.40 66.93
C LEU A 303 1.56 7.35 66.36
N SER A 304 0.55 7.82 67.11
CA SER A 304 -0.81 7.89 66.62
C SER A 304 -0.95 8.83 65.43
N PHE A 305 -0.27 9.96 65.45
CA PHE A 305 -0.18 10.86 64.29
C PHE A 305 0.45 10.19 63.08
N LYS A 306 1.58 9.50 63.25
CA LYS A 306 2.22 8.73 62.14
C LYS A 306 1.26 7.69 61.55
N GLN A 307 0.45 7.01 62.36
CA GLN A 307 -0.52 6.06 61.88
C GLN A 307 -1.68 6.67 61.08
N ILE A 308 -2.10 7.89 61.46
CA ILE A 308 -3.16 8.62 60.74
C ILE A 308 -2.59 9.12 59.37
N PHE A 309 -1.38 9.60 59.32
CA PHE A 309 -0.73 10.08 58.13
C PHE A 309 0.21 9.05 57.56
N SER A 310 -0.33 7.99 56.99
CA SER A 310 0.42 6.81 56.48
C SER A 310 1.47 7.11 55.40
N ASN A 311 1.40 8.29 54.80
CA ASN A 311 2.38 8.73 53.80
C ASN A 311 3.66 9.37 54.41
N VAL A 312 3.60 9.72 55.74
CA VAL A 312 4.73 10.23 56.48
C VAL A 312 5.60 9.04 56.92
N GLU A 313 6.84 9.02 56.46
CA GLU A 313 7.78 7.94 56.74
C GLU A 313 8.37 8.07 58.16
N TYR A 314 8.83 9.30 58.47
CA TYR A 314 9.40 9.61 59.76
C TYR A 314 8.73 10.85 60.39
N LEU A 315 8.50 10.77 61.70
CA LEU A 315 7.97 11.87 62.49
C LEU A 315 8.75 11.90 63.85
N TYR A 316 9.43 12.99 64.12
CA TYR A 316 10.36 13.09 65.24
C TYR A 316 10.37 14.50 65.82
N VAL A 317 11.01 14.62 67.04
CA VAL A 317 11.26 15.92 67.69
C VAL A 317 12.74 16.04 67.99
N TYR A 318 13.35 17.10 67.53
CA TYR A 318 14.76 17.41 67.76
C TYR A 318 14.93 18.75 68.48
N GLN A 319 15.97 18.84 69.32
CA GLN A 319 16.49 20.12 69.77
C GLN A 319 17.68 20.53 68.89
N ILE A 320 17.70 21.82 68.50
CA ILE A 320 18.79 22.39 67.70
C ILE A 320 19.80 23.05 68.62
N ARG A 321 21.09 22.66 68.52
CA ARG A 321 22.21 23.31 69.16
C ARG A 321 23.25 23.74 68.13
N GLU A 322 24.22 24.54 68.51
CA GLU A 322 25.26 25.01 67.58
C GLU A 322 26.07 23.87 66.92
N ASP A 323 26.20 22.76 67.60
CA ASP A 323 26.99 21.62 67.22
C ASP A 323 26.21 20.47 66.55
N GLY A 324 24.88 20.55 66.43
CA GLY A 324 24.04 19.54 65.81
C GLY A 324 22.61 19.44 66.30
N TRP A 325 21.92 18.42 65.82
CA TRP A 325 20.58 18.01 66.23
C TRP A 325 20.66 17.08 67.45
N TYR A 326 19.79 17.24 68.41
CA TYR A 326 19.68 16.39 69.57
C TYR A 326 18.31 15.72 69.61
N ILE A 327 18.24 14.40 69.63
CA ILE A 327 17.01 13.61 69.58
C ILE A 327 16.24 13.79 70.89
N VAL A 328 14.97 14.23 70.76
CA VAL A 328 14.03 14.27 71.89
C VAL A 328 13.01 13.11 71.77
N PHE A 329 12.35 12.99 70.63
CA PHE A 329 11.46 11.87 70.27
C PHE A 329 11.73 11.37 68.88
N ASP A 330 11.64 10.04 68.70
CA ASP A 330 11.71 9.41 67.40
C ASP A 330 10.67 8.27 67.34
N THR A 331 9.89 8.22 66.24
CA THR A 331 8.82 7.20 66.07
C THR A 331 9.30 5.87 65.50
N GLU A 332 10.57 5.72 65.18
CA GLU A 332 11.07 4.50 64.60
C GLU A 332 11.40 3.46 65.70
N LYS A 333 10.66 2.38 65.75
CA LYS A 333 10.83 1.32 66.77
C LYS A 333 11.83 0.21 66.45
N GLU A 334 12.49 0.23 65.35
CA GLU A 334 13.50 -0.83 65.06
C GLU A 334 14.76 -0.58 65.86
N ALA A 335 14.97 -1.39 66.87
CA ALA A 335 16.05 -1.34 67.86
C ALA A 335 17.50 -1.40 67.34
N GLN A 336 17.72 -1.24 66.04
CA GLN A 336 19.02 -1.17 65.40
C GLN A 336 19.31 0.13 64.64
N LYS A 337 18.32 1.06 64.49
CA LYS A 337 18.46 2.29 63.70
C LYS A 337 18.06 3.57 64.43
N THR A 338 17.46 3.48 65.61
CA THR A 338 16.99 4.64 66.38
C THR A 338 18.07 5.14 67.29
N GLY A 339 18.33 6.45 67.26
CA GLY A 339 19.22 7.15 68.17
C GLY A 339 18.63 7.21 69.60
N TYR A 340 19.49 7.21 70.57
CA TYR A 340 19.08 7.37 71.97
C TYR A 340 18.68 8.83 72.24
N ILE A 341 17.74 9.01 73.20
CA ILE A 341 17.38 10.37 73.65
C ILE A 341 18.63 11.13 74.05
N GLY A 342 18.78 12.34 73.55
CA GLY A 342 19.94 13.16 73.76
C GLY A 342 21.17 12.80 72.88
N GLU A 343 21.03 11.82 71.96
CA GLU A 343 22.06 11.55 70.98
C GLU A 343 22.19 12.71 70.02
N ARG A 344 23.43 13.05 69.68
CA ARG A 344 23.75 14.11 68.74
C ARG A 344 23.86 13.54 67.33
N LEU A 345 23.18 14.21 66.41
CA LEU A 345 23.29 13.99 64.97
C LEU A 345 23.95 15.21 64.32
N ASP A 346 24.86 14.99 63.38
CA ASP A 346 25.49 16.07 62.62
C ASP A 346 24.48 16.72 61.66
N PHE A 347 24.66 18.02 61.37
CA PHE A 347 23.86 18.69 60.34
C PHE A 347 24.20 18.15 58.95
N ASP A 348 23.18 17.82 58.15
CA ASP A 348 23.36 17.64 56.74
C ASP A 348 23.77 18.97 56.07
N GLU A 349 24.59 18.90 55.02
CA GLU A 349 25.11 20.08 54.30
C GLU A 349 24.04 21.08 53.90
N SER A 350 22.85 20.58 53.53
CA SER A 350 21.71 21.37 53.12
C SER A 350 21.12 22.28 54.22
N TYR A 351 21.34 21.94 55.49
CA TYR A 351 20.85 22.71 56.63
C TYR A 351 21.87 23.69 57.17
N LEU A 352 23.15 23.60 56.88
CA LEU A 352 24.20 24.50 57.38
C LEU A 352 23.88 26.01 57.21
N PRO A 353 23.34 26.45 56.05
CA PRO A 353 22.95 27.84 55.87
C PRO A 353 21.74 28.27 56.69
N LEU A 354 20.92 27.32 57.17
CA LEU A 354 19.67 27.55 57.89
C LEU A 354 19.87 27.47 59.44
N VAL A 355 21.00 26.97 59.92
CA VAL A 355 21.28 26.79 61.34
C VAL A 355 21.07 28.08 62.16
N PRO A 356 21.50 29.28 61.70
CA PRO A 356 21.22 30.52 62.45
C PRO A 356 19.74 30.83 62.67
N ASP A 357 18.89 30.52 61.66
CA ASP A 357 17.43 30.70 61.79
C ASP A 357 16.80 29.64 62.65
N LEU A 358 17.28 28.37 62.57
CA LEU A 358 16.85 27.28 63.41
C LEU A 358 17.17 27.50 64.90
N LEU A 359 18.32 28.03 65.24
CA LEU A 359 18.68 28.40 66.62
C LEU A 359 17.77 29.50 67.20
N LEU A 360 17.22 30.36 66.34
CA LEU A 360 16.30 31.41 66.73
C LEU A 360 14.83 30.96 66.82
N GLY A 361 14.56 29.68 66.60
CA GLY A 361 13.20 29.14 66.60
C GLY A 361 12.35 29.61 65.39
N LYS A 362 12.98 30.01 64.27
CA LYS A 362 12.27 30.47 63.08
C LYS A 362 11.83 29.30 62.22
N LYS A 363 10.68 29.47 61.57
CA LYS A 363 10.21 28.53 60.56
C LYS A 363 11.12 28.57 59.34
N ILE A 364 11.57 27.40 58.87
CA ILE A 364 12.37 27.23 57.66
C ILE A 364 11.50 26.68 56.52
N PRO A 365 11.84 26.93 55.25
CA PRO A 365 11.14 26.33 54.13
C PRO A 365 11.36 24.80 54.09
N VAL A 366 10.36 24.09 53.57
CA VAL A 366 10.43 22.63 53.37
C VAL A 366 11.61 22.30 52.46
N GLN A 367 12.48 21.38 52.91
CA GLN A 367 13.73 21.01 52.24
C GLN A 367 13.58 19.62 51.52
N GLU A 368 14.39 19.42 50.51
CA GLU A 368 14.61 18.11 49.92
C GLU A 368 15.99 17.65 50.36
N VAL A 369 16.01 16.61 51.16
CA VAL A 369 17.24 16.13 51.80
C VAL A 369 17.61 14.78 51.23
N ASP A 370 18.84 14.66 50.76
CA ASP A 370 19.44 13.37 50.40
C ASP A 370 20.27 12.89 51.57
N SER A 371 19.70 11.98 52.34
CA SER A 371 20.33 11.45 53.55
C SER A 371 20.80 10.01 53.35
N ARG A 372 21.58 9.49 54.31
CA ARG A 372 21.96 8.04 54.33
C ARG A 372 20.76 7.08 54.39
N PHE A 373 19.55 7.56 54.66
CA PHE A 373 18.33 6.80 54.76
C PHE A 373 17.46 6.90 53.48
N GLY A 374 17.86 7.70 52.52
CA GLY A 374 17.14 7.97 51.27
C GLY A 374 16.92 9.45 51.02
N ILE A 375 16.17 9.77 49.96
CA ILE A 375 15.81 11.12 49.58
C ILE A 375 14.43 11.44 50.14
N PHE A 376 14.32 12.47 50.98
CA PHE A 376 13.11 12.86 51.67
C PHE A 376 12.69 14.31 51.34
N ILE A 377 11.40 14.56 51.47
CA ILE A 377 10.84 15.92 51.61
C ILE A 377 10.61 16.09 53.09
N THR A 378 11.35 17.03 53.69
CA THR A 378 11.38 17.26 55.13
C THR A 378 10.85 18.64 55.46
N ALA A 379 9.93 18.70 56.42
CA ALA A 379 9.47 19.94 57.04
C ALA A 379 9.86 19.97 58.51
N TYR A 380 10.34 21.13 58.94
CA TYR A 380 10.58 21.45 60.35
C TYR A 380 9.66 22.57 60.80
N GLU A 381 8.87 22.32 61.83
CA GLU A 381 8.03 23.33 62.47
C GLU A 381 8.51 23.58 63.91
N PRO A 382 8.80 24.83 64.30
CA PRO A 382 9.25 25.13 65.65
C PRO A 382 8.10 24.88 66.67
N ILE A 383 8.48 24.37 67.82
CA ILE A 383 7.59 24.24 68.99
C ILE A 383 7.69 25.54 69.81
N THR A 384 6.54 26.15 70.10
CA THR A 384 6.51 27.33 70.92
C THR A 384 6.40 26.96 72.43
N ASP A 385 6.92 27.83 73.29
CA ASP A 385 6.70 27.71 74.73
C ASP A 385 5.24 28.02 75.05
N PRO A 386 4.77 27.76 76.32
CA PRO A 386 3.40 28.08 76.76
C PRO A 386 3.03 29.56 76.64
N ASP A 387 4.01 30.46 76.59
CA ASP A 387 3.84 31.90 76.44
C ASP A 387 3.79 32.31 74.97
N GLY A 388 3.98 31.35 74.04
CA GLY A 388 3.94 31.59 72.61
C GLY A 388 5.29 32.05 71.98
N ASN A 389 6.39 32.05 72.74
CA ASN A 389 7.72 32.40 72.19
C ASN A 389 8.30 31.21 71.43
N PRO A 390 9.03 31.46 70.32
CA PRO A 390 9.72 30.40 69.57
C PRO A 390 10.83 29.76 70.42
N THR A 391 10.96 28.44 70.30
CA THR A 391 12.03 27.67 70.98
C THR A 391 12.96 27.05 69.94
N ASN A 392 14.08 26.45 70.41
CA ASN A 392 15.00 25.71 69.53
C ASN A 392 14.63 24.21 69.40
N TYR A 393 13.35 23.88 69.72
CA TYR A 393 12.80 22.55 69.50
C TYR A 393 11.92 22.52 68.26
N TYR A 394 12.10 21.48 67.46
CA TYR A 394 11.38 21.32 66.20
C TYR A 394 10.73 19.96 66.06
N VAL A 395 9.55 19.93 65.51
CA VAL A 395 8.97 18.69 64.98
C VAL A 395 9.45 18.56 63.53
N GLY A 396 10.08 17.44 63.22
CA GLY A 396 10.43 17.05 61.89
C GLY A 396 9.47 16.00 61.34
N ALA A 397 9.04 16.19 60.09
CA ALA A 397 8.24 15.20 59.37
C ALA A 397 8.84 14.95 58.00
N ASP A 398 8.95 13.69 57.60
CA ASP A 398 9.58 13.25 56.35
C ASP A 398 8.65 12.43 55.51
N ILE A 399 8.64 12.67 54.20
CA ILE A 399 8.01 11.82 53.22
C ILE A 399 9.07 11.31 52.22
N ALA A 400 9.18 9.99 52.00
CA ALA A 400 10.15 9.43 51.10
C ALA A 400 9.81 9.71 49.64
N ILE A 401 10.79 10.22 48.87
CA ILE A 401 10.62 10.47 47.40
C ILE A 401 10.44 9.17 46.62
N GLU A 402 10.95 8.05 47.12
CA GLU A 402 10.76 6.77 46.45
C GLU A 402 9.30 6.37 46.30
N ASN A 403 8.45 6.74 47.25
CA ASN A 403 7.00 6.56 47.16
C ASN A 403 6.38 7.32 45.99
N TYR A 404 6.91 8.51 45.67
CA TYR A 404 6.49 9.30 44.50
C TYR A 404 6.91 8.68 43.18
N ASN A 405 8.08 8.09 43.09
CA ASN A 405 8.56 7.44 41.86
C ASN A 405 7.69 6.25 41.48
N GLN A 406 7.22 5.45 42.45
CA GLN A 406 6.27 4.38 42.21
C GLN A 406 4.90 4.90 41.77
N TYR A 407 4.44 5.99 42.36
CA TYR A 407 3.20 6.64 41.98
C TYR A 407 3.25 7.18 40.54
N ILE A 408 4.33 7.84 40.16
CA ILE A 408 4.53 8.37 38.82
C ILE A 408 4.61 7.24 37.80
N LYS A 409 5.29 6.13 38.09
CA LYS A 409 5.33 4.96 37.22
C LYS A 409 3.91 4.44 36.93
N ARG A 410 3.10 4.28 37.97
CA ARG A 410 1.69 3.88 37.82
C ARG A 410 0.89 4.92 37.02
N TYR A 411 1.09 6.19 37.28
CA TYR A 411 0.44 7.28 36.53
C TYR A 411 0.78 7.24 35.04
N ILE A 412 2.04 7.08 34.67
CA ILE A 412 2.47 6.98 33.27
C ILE A 412 1.81 5.76 32.59
N ILE A 413 1.75 4.62 33.26
CA ILE A 413 1.08 3.42 32.72
C ILE A 413 -0.42 3.69 32.49
N ARG A 414 -1.12 4.27 33.48
CA ARG A 414 -2.54 4.65 33.36
C ARG A 414 -2.78 5.61 32.21
N LEU A 415 -1.95 6.65 32.11
CA LEU A 415 -2.00 7.63 31.03
C LEU A 415 -1.78 6.97 29.66
N GLY A 416 -0.76 6.13 29.53
CA GLY A 416 -0.46 5.41 28.30
C GLY A 416 -1.62 4.50 27.86
N LEU A 417 -2.21 3.76 28.78
CA LEU A 417 -3.37 2.90 28.50
C LEU A 417 -4.62 3.72 28.15
N ALA A 418 -4.91 4.81 28.86
CA ALA A 418 -6.05 5.68 28.57
C ALA A 418 -6.00 6.27 27.16
N PHE A 419 -4.82 6.73 26.73
CA PHE A 419 -4.64 7.32 25.41
C PHE A 419 -4.46 6.29 24.27
N SER A 420 -4.08 5.06 24.57
CA SER A 420 -3.81 4.02 23.56
C SER A 420 -4.98 3.77 22.61
N GLY A 421 -6.21 3.77 23.11
CA GLY A 421 -7.43 3.64 22.31
C GLY A 421 -7.64 4.81 21.35
N PHE A 422 -7.44 6.04 21.82
CA PHE A 422 -7.55 7.25 20.97
C PHE A 422 -6.48 7.27 19.89
N PHE A 423 -5.24 6.90 20.22
CA PHE A 423 -4.16 6.83 19.24
C PHE A 423 -4.41 5.76 18.20
N ALA A 424 -4.90 4.58 18.62
CA ALA A 424 -5.30 3.53 17.68
C ALA A 424 -6.43 4.00 16.75
N MET A 425 -7.38 4.76 17.25
CA MET A 425 -8.47 5.36 16.45
C MET A 425 -7.94 6.37 15.43
N ILE A 426 -7.09 7.31 15.85
CA ILE A 426 -6.50 8.32 14.97
C ILE A 426 -5.65 7.64 13.90
N LEU A 427 -4.83 6.67 14.29
CA LEU A 427 -4.00 5.91 13.37
C LEU A 427 -4.83 5.13 12.35
N ALA A 428 -5.88 4.45 12.81
CA ALA A 428 -6.81 3.72 11.96
C ALA A 428 -7.50 4.66 10.96
N TYR A 429 -7.92 5.84 11.40
CA TYR A 429 -8.50 6.87 10.55
C TYR A 429 -7.51 7.34 9.47
N GLY A 430 -6.29 7.67 9.85
CA GLY A 430 -5.25 8.12 8.94
C GLY A 430 -4.87 7.06 7.90
N ILE A 431 -4.67 5.81 8.34
CA ILE A 431 -4.37 4.68 7.44
C ILE A 431 -5.55 4.44 6.49
N TYR A 432 -6.78 4.44 7.00
CA TYR A 432 -7.98 4.25 6.21
C TYR A 432 -8.11 5.34 5.14
N THR A 433 -8.06 6.60 5.53
CA THR A 433 -8.19 7.75 4.63
C THR A 433 -7.10 7.73 3.55
N SER A 434 -5.85 7.55 3.96
CA SER A 434 -4.75 7.45 3.01
C SER A 434 -4.89 6.26 2.06
N ALA A 435 -5.27 5.08 2.57
CA ALA A 435 -5.41 3.89 1.75
C ALA A 435 -6.50 4.04 0.69
N TYR A 436 -7.65 4.59 1.03
CA TYR A 436 -8.82 4.62 0.14
C TYR A 436 -8.93 5.88 -0.73
N HIS A 437 -8.46 7.03 -0.26
CA HIS A 437 -8.53 8.27 -1.05
C HIS A 437 -7.28 8.52 -1.89
N LEU A 438 -6.12 7.97 -1.50
CA LEU A 438 -4.87 8.24 -2.19
C LEU A 438 -4.25 6.97 -2.82
N VAL A 439 -3.90 5.98 -1.98
CA VAL A 439 -3.06 4.86 -2.42
C VAL A 439 -3.78 3.95 -3.41
N TYR A 440 -5.03 3.63 -3.13
CA TYR A 440 -5.80 2.69 -3.92
C TYR A 440 -6.19 3.24 -5.30
N PRO A 441 -6.77 4.45 -5.44
CA PRO A 441 -7.03 5.05 -6.74
C PRO A 441 -5.78 5.20 -7.59
N MET A 442 -4.67 5.67 -6.99
CA MET A 442 -3.40 5.83 -7.68
C MET A 442 -2.82 4.50 -8.19
N SER A 443 -2.94 3.43 -7.39
CA SER A 443 -2.46 2.11 -7.82
C SER A 443 -3.31 1.51 -8.95
N CYS A 444 -4.62 1.79 -8.97
CA CYS A 444 -5.50 1.38 -10.06
C CYS A 444 -5.19 2.14 -11.34
N LEU A 445 -4.99 3.46 -11.23
CA LEU A 445 -4.64 4.32 -12.35
C LEU A 445 -3.31 3.91 -12.97
N GLU A 446 -2.28 3.70 -12.15
CA GLU A 446 -0.96 3.23 -12.57
C GLU A 446 -1.07 1.95 -13.41
N ARG A 447 -1.80 0.94 -12.90
CA ARG A 447 -1.96 -0.33 -13.60
C ARG A 447 -2.68 -0.18 -14.93
N SER A 448 -3.77 0.61 -14.97
CA SER A 448 -4.51 0.80 -16.21
C SER A 448 -3.69 1.56 -17.27
N ILE A 449 -2.82 2.47 -16.85
CA ILE A 449 -1.89 3.14 -17.77
C ILE A 449 -0.83 2.15 -18.28
N ASP A 450 -0.31 1.28 -17.41
CA ASP A 450 0.65 0.23 -17.81
C ASP A 450 0.04 -0.76 -18.81
N ASP A 451 -1.24 -1.15 -18.59
CA ASP A 451 -2.01 -1.97 -19.52
C ASP A 451 -2.20 -1.27 -20.90
N ILE A 452 -2.42 0.05 -20.92
CA ILE A 452 -2.52 0.84 -22.16
C ILE A 452 -1.18 0.83 -22.91
N ILE A 453 -0.07 1.10 -22.21
CA ILE A 453 1.28 1.12 -22.81
C ILE A 453 1.62 -0.26 -23.40
N THR A 454 1.32 -1.33 -22.67
CA THR A 454 1.62 -2.70 -23.11
C THR A 454 0.82 -3.12 -24.33
N ASN A 455 -0.38 -2.58 -24.51
CA ASN A 455 -1.29 -2.94 -25.60
C ASN A 455 -1.28 -1.94 -26.78
N MET A 456 -0.33 -1.01 -26.83
CA MET A 456 -0.26 0.01 -27.89
C MET A 456 -0.14 -0.58 -29.30
N ASP A 457 0.40 -1.79 -29.45
CA ASP A 457 0.61 -2.41 -30.77
C ASP A 457 -0.67 -3.00 -31.39
N ASP A 458 -1.71 -3.28 -30.59
CA ASP A 458 -2.96 -3.87 -31.01
C ASP A 458 -4.12 -2.91 -30.71
N GLN A 459 -4.86 -2.47 -31.76
CA GLN A 459 -5.92 -1.47 -31.61
C GLN A 459 -7.07 -1.96 -30.75
N ASP A 460 -7.50 -3.23 -30.90
CA ASP A 460 -8.63 -3.75 -30.16
C ASP A 460 -8.31 -3.86 -28.67
N LYS A 461 -7.10 -4.33 -28.36
CA LYS A 461 -6.61 -4.40 -26.96
C LYS A 461 -6.40 -3.02 -26.36
N LEU A 462 -5.91 -2.06 -27.15
CA LEU A 462 -5.76 -0.67 -26.72
C LEU A 462 -7.11 -0.06 -26.34
N ASP A 463 -8.13 -0.22 -27.21
CA ASP A 463 -9.49 0.27 -26.97
C ASP A 463 -10.11 -0.40 -25.73
N ASP A 464 -9.87 -1.70 -25.50
CA ASP A 464 -10.28 -2.40 -24.29
C ASP A 464 -9.58 -1.86 -23.04
N SER A 465 -8.30 -1.57 -23.12
CA SER A 465 -7.52 -0.99 -22.01
C SER A 465 -8.04 0.40 -21.65
N VAL A 466 -8.36 1.24 -22.65
CA VAL A 466 -8.96 2.57 -22.41
C VAL A 466 -10.34 2.44 -21.78
N ARG A 467 -11.20 1.55 -22.24
CA ARG A 467 -12.51 1.26 -21.60
C ARG A 467 -12.36 0.77 -20.17
N ASN A 468 -11.34 -0.05 -19.88
CA ASN A 468 -11.06 -0.51 -18.53
C ASN A 468 -10.64 0.65 -17.62
N LEU A 469 -9.80 1.57 -18.10
CA LEU A 469 -9.44 2.79 -17.37
C LEU A 469 -10.68 3.62 -17.03
N GLU A 470 -11.54 3.93 -18.00
CA GLU A 470 -12.77 4.69 -17.78
C GLU A 470 -13.72 3.99 -16.80
N SER A 471 -13.76 2.65 -16.83
CA SER A 471 -14.61 1.86 -15.96
C SER A 471 -14.23 1.90 -14.49
N LEU A 472 -13.06 2.45 -14.10
CA LEU A 472 -12.64 2.58 -12.71
C LEU A 472 -13.57 3.49 -11.90
N ASP A 473 -14.24 4.45 -12.55
CA ASP A 473 -15.23 5.38 -11.95
C ASP A 473 -14.72 6.02 -10.65
N ILE A 474 -13.48 6.54 -10.68
CA ILE A 474 -12.84 7.16 -9.52
C ILE A 474 -13.50 8.50 -9.25
N ARG A 475 -14.12 8.66 -8.07
CA ARG A 475 -14.80 9.88 -7.62
C ARG A 475 -14.40 10.19 -6.18
N THR A 476 -13.25 10.78 -6.02
CA THR A 476 -12.69 11.16 -4.70
C THR A 476 -13.06 12.59 -4.33
N GLY A 477 -13.38 13.43 -5.30
CA GLY A 477 -13.73 14.85 -5.11
C GLY A 477 -12.53 15.76 -4.86
N ASP A 478 -11.32 15.32 -5.22
CA ASP A 478 -10.04 15.99 -5.00
C ASP A 478 -9.15 15.92 -6.26
N GLU A 479 -7.87 16.21 -6.08
CA GLU A 479 -6.85 16.21 -7.14
C GLU A 479 -6.68 14.83 -7.79
N VAL A 480 -6.96 13.74 -7.05
CA VAL A 480 -6.87 12.37 -7.56
C VAL A 480 -7.95 12.13 -8.62
N GLU A 481 -9.18 12.62 -8.41
CA GLU A 481 -10.25 12.56 -9.43
C GLU A 481 -9.88 13.40 -10.65
N THR A 482 -9.32 14.58 -10.45
CA THR A 482 -8.88 15.46 -11.53
C THR A 482 -7.80 14.79 -12.37
N LEU A 483 -6.80 14.17 -11.74
CA LEU A 483 -5.76 13.40 -12.40
C LEU A 483 -6.35 12.21 -13.18
N TYR A 484 -7.29 11.48 -12.58
CA TYR A 484 -7.96 10.36 -13.24
C TYR A 484 -8.69 10.81 -14.51
N ARG A 485 -9.46 11.92 -14.45
CA ARG A 485 -10.18 12.46 -15.62
C ARG A 485 -9.23 12.89 -16.72
N ALA A 486 -8.16 13.61 -16.36
CA ALA A 486 -7.13 14.00 -17.32
C ALA A 486 -6.44 12.79 -17.97
N SER A 487 -6.19 11.73 -17.19
CA SER A 487 -5.61 10.48 -17.71
C SER A 487 -6.56 9.76 -18.67
N CYS A 488 -7.86 9.73 -18.40
CA CYS A 488 -8.87 9.18 -19.33
C CYS A 488 -8.91 9.97 -20.64
N GLU A 489 -8.88 11.28 -20.57
CA GLU A 489 -8.89 12.15 -21.75
C GLU A 489 -7.64 11.94 -22.60
N MET A 490 -6.45 11.91 -21.97
CA MET A 490 -5.19 11.65 -22.64
C MET A 490 -5.16 10.25 -23.28
N ALA A 491 -5.67 9.23 -22.60
CA ALA A 491 -5.73 7.87 -23.12
C ALA A 491 -6.64 7.78 -24.36
N ASN A 492 -7.81 8.42 -24.32
CA ASN A 492 -8.73 8.48 -25.46
C ASN A 492 -8.10 9.20 -26.66
N GLN A 493 -7.49 10.36 -26.45
CA GLN A 493 -6.81 11.11 -27.51
C GLN A 493 -5.67 10.30 -28.11
N SER A 494 -4.86 9.63 -27.28
CA SER A 494 -3.75 8.78 -27.76
C SER A 494 -4.26 7.60 -28.60
N ALA A 495 -5.31 6.91 -28.16
CA ALA A 495 -5.90 5.81 -28.91
C ALA A 495 -6.47 6.27 -30.26
N GLU A 496 -7.13 7.43 -30.33
CA GLU A 496 -7.62 8.05 -31.56
C GLU A 496 -6.48 8.43 -32.51
N GLN A 497 -5.42 9.03 -31.98
CA GLN A 497 -4.23 9.38 -32.79
C GLN A 497 -3.57 8.13 -33.38
N ILE A 498 -3.38 7.08 -32.58
CA ILE A 498 -2.80 5.82 -33.06
C ILE A 498 -3.68 5.21 -34.15
N ARG A 499 -5.01 5.21 -33.96
CA ARG A 499 -5.97 4.74 -34.97
C ARG A 499 -5.85 5.54 -36.26
N SER A 500 -5.76 6.86 -36.19
CA SER A 500 -5.61 7.75 -37.32
C SER A 500 -4.30 7.50 -38.06
N ILE A 501 -3.19 7.36 -37.33
CA ILE A 501 -1.89 7.05 -37.93
C ILE A 501 -1.93 5.72 -38.69
N ARG A 502 -2.52 4.67 -38.13
CA ARG A 502 -2.67 3.36 -38.78
C ARG A 502 -3.53 3.42 -40.03
N LEU A 503 -4.64 4.17 -39.96
CA LEU A 503 -5.49 4.37 -41.13
C LEU A 503 -4.76 5.14 -42.24
N LEU A 504 -4.01 6.19 -41.90
CA LEU A 504 -3.19 6.94 -42.84
C LEU A 504 -2.09 6.07 -43.46
N ALA A 505 -1.40 5.26 -42.64
CA ALA A 505 -0.38 4.33 -43.12
C ALA A 505 -0.96 3.33 -44.13
N ARG A 506 -2.09 2.69 -43.81
CA ARG A 506 -2.79 1.76 -44.71
C ARG A 506 -3.31 2.46 -45.98
N SER A 507 -3.82 3.69 -45.86
CA SER A 507 -4.28 4.48 -47.02
C SER A 507 -3.11 4.85 -47.92
N ASN A 508 -1.98 5.25 -47.35
CA ASN A 508 -0.78 5.60 -48.08
C ASN A 508 -0.21 4.40 -48.86
N GLU A 509 -0.15 3.22 -48.23
CA GLU A 509 0.27 1.96 -48.86
C GLU A 509 -0.65 1.61 -50.07
N LYS A 510 -1.98 1.67 -49.88
CA LYS A 510 -2.93 1.45 -50.99
C LYS A 510 -2.77 2.48 -52.11
N MET A 511 -2.55 3.75 -51.78
CA MET A 511 -2.37 4.81 -52.72
C MET A 511 -1.06 4.58 -53.51
N GLN A 512 0.03 4.23 -52.89
CA GLN A 512 1.30 3.91 -53.55
C GLN A 512 1.13 2.74 -54.53
N THR A 513 0.52 1.64 -54.09
CA THR A 513 0.25 0.48 -54.97
C THR A 513 -0.64 0.88 -56.15
N GLY A 514 -1.69 1.68 -55.90
CA GLY A 514 -2.56 2.16 -56.95
C GLY A 514 -1.85 3.06 -57.97
N LEU A 515 -0.98 3.97 -57.53
CA LEU A 515 -0.20 4.82 -58.39
C LEU A 515 0.77 4.02 -59.27
N ILE A 516 1.46 3.02 -58.70
CA ILE A 516 2.40 2.14 -59.42
C ILE A 516 1.64 1.38 -60.52
N MET A 517 0.50 0.78 -60.19
CA MET A 517 -0.34 0.07 -61.18
C MET A 517 -0.85 1.00 -62.27
N THR A 518 -1.28 2.20 -61.90
CA THR A 518 -1.74 3.20 -62.89
C THR A 518 -0.58 3.67 -63.80
N MET A 519 0.60 3.89 -63.25
CA MET A 519 1.79 4.23 -64.03
C MET A 519 2.16 3.11 -65.02
N ALA A 520 2.20 1.89 -64.52
CA ALA A 520 2.49 0.70 -65.36
C ALA A 520 1.43 0.58 -66.48
N ASP A 521 0.15 0.71 -66.16
CA ASP A 521 -0.94 0.71 -67.15
C ASP A 521 -0.79 1.83 -68.24
N ILE A 522 -0.33 3.05 -67.87
CA ILE A 522 -0.10 4.14 -68.81
C ILE A 522 1.03 3.83 -69.76
N PHE A 523 2.11 3.25 -69.28
CA PHE A 523 3.28 2.93 -70.09
C PHE A 523 3.00 1.76 -71.04
N GLU A 524 2.24 0.77 -70.66
CA GLU A 524 1.88 -0.39 -71.50
C GLU A 524 0.76 -0.10 -72.50
N ASN A 525 -0.10 0.90 -72.22
CA ASN A 525 -1.12 1.30 -73.21
C ASN A 525 -0.54 1.78 -74.57
N GLN A 526 0.77 1.83 -74.73
CA GLN A 526 1.46 1.96 -76.01
C GLN A 526 1.56 0.62 -76.78
N GLU A 527 1.43 -0.49 -76.13
CA GLU A 527 1.27 -1.83 -76.74
C GLU A 527 -0.21 -2.24 -76.79
N ILE A 528 -0.64 -2.94 -77.85
CA ILE A 528 -2.06 -3.15 -78.14
C ILE A 528 -2.80 -4.14 -77.18
N ASP A 529 -2.07 -4.86 -76.29
CA ASP A 529 -2.59 -6.06 -75.61
C ASP A 529 -2.30 -6.18 -74.10
N SER A 530 -2.11 -5.14 -73.30
CA SER A 530 -1.19 -5.21 -72.15
C SER A 530 -1.76 -5.24 -70.76
N ARG A 531 -3.04 -4.93 -70.41
CA ARG A 531 -3.52 -4.80 -69.01
C ARG A 531 -3.49 -6.07 -68.21
N ALA A 532 -3.75 -7.20 -68.81
CA ALA A 532 -3.76 -8.51 -68.14
C ALA A 532 -2.33 -9.03 -67.93
N HIS A 533 -1.40 -8.59 -68.76
CA HIS A 533 0.02 -8.99 -68.74
C HIS A 533 0.70 -8.56 -67.43
N ILE A 534 0.63 -7.28 -67.02
CA ILE A 534 1.20 -6.80 -65.77
C ILE A 534 0.65 -7.56 -64.56
N GLN A 535 -0.65 -7.78 -64.50
CA GLN A 535 -1.25 -8.48 -63.39
C GLN A 535 -0.85 -9.94 -63.33
N LYS A 536 -0.74 -10.62 -64.49
CA LYS A 536 -0.30 -11.99 -64.54
C LYS A 536 1.18 -12.12 -64.14
N THR A 537 2.06 -11.28 -64.69
CA THR A 537 3.49 -11.32 -64.35
C THR A 537 3.74 -11.05 -62.88
N ALA A 538 3.05 -10.07 -62.30
CA ALA A 538 3.15 -9.79 -60.85
C ALA A 538 2.66 -10.97 -59.98
N GLU A 539 1.59 -11.67 -60.36
CA GLU A 539 1.10 -12.85 -59.64
C GLU A 539 2.11 -14.03 -59.79
N TYR A 540 2.72 -14.21 -60.97
CA TYR A 540 3.77 -15.22 -61.16
C TYR A 540 5.01 -14.92 -60.32
N VAL A 541 5.46 -13.70 -60.26
CA VAL A 541 6.55 -13.25 -59.39
C VAL A 541 6.24 -13.61 -57.94
N ARG A 542 5.00 -13.30 -57.42
CA ARG A 542 4.56 -13.66 -56.07
C ARG A 542 4.62 -15.16 -55.83
N ILE A 543 4.10 -15.95 -56.75
CA ILE A 543 4.14 -17.44 -56.66
C ILE A 543 5.55 -17.96 -56.56
N ILE A 544 6.49 -17.42 -57.38
CA ILE A 544 7.88 -17.84 -57.31
C ILE A 544 8.53 -17.45 -56.00
N LEU A 545 8.29 -16.25 -55.47
CA LEU A 545 8.83 -15.77 -54.19
C LEU A 545 8.34 -16.64 -53.02
N GLU A 546 7.02 -16.89 -52.94
CA GLU A 546 6.46 -17.77 -51.91
C GLU A 546 7.02 -19.19 -52.00
N GLY A 547 7.16 -19.72 -53.16
CA GLY A 547 7.71 -21.05 -53.41
C GLY A 547 9.20 -21.18 -53.04
N LEU A 548 10.03 -20.16 -53.39
CA LEU A 548 11.43 -20.09 -52.98
C LEU A 548 11.55 -20.05 -51.45
N ARG A 549 10.72 -19.22 -50.80
CA ARG A 549 10.65 -19.15 -49.32
C ARG A 549 10.29 -20.49 -48.71
N LYS A 550 9.28 -21.18 -49.26
CA LYS A 550 8.79 -22.47 -48.76
C LYS A 550 9.84 -23.59 -48.89
N LYS A 551 10.63 -23.57 -49.96
CA LYS A 551 11.75 -24.50 -50.18
C LYS A 551 13.03 -24.14 -49.43
N GLY A 552 13.12 -22.95 -48.85
CA GLY A 552 14.33 -22.48 -48.18
C GLY A 552 15.46 -22.13 -49.11
N TYR A 553 15.17 -21.72 -50.36
CA TYR A 553 16.15 -21.23 -51.29
C TYR A 553 16.43 -19.74 -51.06
N TYR A 554 17.63 -19.29 -51.18
CA TYR A 554 18.03 -17.88 -51.03
C TYR A 554 17.60 -17.21 -49.75
N THR A 555 17.55 -17.92 -48.63
CA THR A 555 17.04 -17.46 -47.33
C THR A 555 17.70 -16.17 -46.83
N GLU A 556 18.99 -15.96 -47.12
CA GLU A 556 19.71 -14.75 -46.78
C GLU A 556 19.20 -13.51 -47.53
N LYS A 557 18.62 -13.66 -48.74
CA LYS A 557 18.07 -12.61 -49.56
C LYS A 557 16.57 -12.42 -49.40
N LEU A 558 15.83 -13.48 -49.14
CA LEU A 558 14.36 -13.49 -49.06
C LEU A 558 13.85 -13.00 -47.70
N THR A 559 14.17 -11.78 -47.33
CA THR A 559 13.58 -11.10 -46.17
C THR A 559 12.14 -10.68 -46.51
N ASP A 560 11.28 -10.47 -45.50
CA ASP A 560 9.90 -9.97 -45.72
C ASP A 560 9.91 -8.61 -46.46
N LYS A 561 10.91 -7.76 -46.19
CA LYS A 561 11.09 -6.51 -46.91
C LYS A 561 11.43 -6.73 -48.40
N PHE A 562 12.37 -7.64 -48.71
CA PHE A 562 12.74 -7.95 -50.10
C PHE A 562 11.55 -8.51 -50.88
N ILE A 563 10.78 -9.43 -50.31
CA ILE A 563 9.57 -10.01 -50.92
C ILE A 563 8.58 -8.90 -51.26
N ASN A 564 8.28 -8.05 -50.28
CA ASN A 564 7.35 -6.93 -50.48
C ASN A 564 7.87 -5.93 -51.54
N ASP A 565 9.16 -5.59 -51.51
CA ASP A 565 9.76 -4.67 -52.44
C ASP A 565 9.73 -5.22 -53.89
N VAL A 566 9.97 -6.53 -54.09
CA VAL A 566 9.90 -7.18 -55.40
C VAL A 566 8.46 -7.27 -55.91
N GLU A 567 7.48 -7.65 -55.05
CA GLU A 567 6.08 -7.70 -55.44
C GLU A 567 5.55 -6.35 -55.90
N ILE A 568 5.85 -5.26 -55.14
CA ILE A 568 5.43 -3.90 -55.50
C ILE A 568 6.12 -3.43 -56.78
N SER A 569 7.35 -3.85 -57.02
CA SER A 569 8.18 -3.42 -58.14
C SER A 569 7.89 -4.16 -59.45
N ALA A 570 7.34 -5.36 -59.39
CA ALA A 570 7.13 -6.18 -60.56
C ALA A 570 6.42 -5.45 -61.72
N PRO A 571 5.38 -4.63 -61.50
CA PRO A 571 4.73 -3.91 -62.60
C PRO A 571 5.59 -2.94 -63.38
N LEU A 572 6.77 -2.56 -62.85
CA LEU A 572 7.65 -1.53 -63.44
C LEU A 572 8.78 -2.10 -64.29
N TYR A 573 8.87 -3.41 -64.46
CA TYR A 573 10.03 -4.06 -65.12
C TYR A 573 10.24 -3.59 -66.53
N ASP A 574 9.18 -3.35 -67.29
CA ASP A 574 9.23 -2.91 -68.71
C ASP A 574 9.06 -1.40 -68.91
N ILE A 575 9.22 -0.58 -67.85
CA ILE A 575 9.06 0.90 -67.93
C ILE A 575 9.90 1.56 -69.04
N GLY A 576 11.02 0.94 -69.42
CA GLY A 576 11.90 1.44 -70.45
C GLY A 576 11.33 1.39 -71.84
N LYS A 577 10.31 0.59 -72.11
CA LYS A 577 9.63 0.52 -73.40
C LYS A 577 9.02 1.85 -73.86
N VAL A 578 8.75 2.76 -72.87
CA VAL A 578 8.31 4.13 -73.17
C VAL A 578 9.30 4.94 -74.04
N LYS A 579 10.56 4.55 -74.09
CA LYS A 579 11.59 5.17 -74.89
C LYS A 579 11.79 4.52 -76.27
N ILE A 580 11.16 3.39 -76.51
CA ILE A 580 11.22 2.67 -77.76
C ILE A 580 10.22 3.28 -78.75
N PRO A 581 10.66 3.57 -80.04
CA PRO A 581 9.72 4.08 -81.04
C PRO A 581 8.54 3.16 -81.26
N SER A 582 7.31 3.72 -81.29
CA SER A 582 6.08 2.94 -81.49
C SER A 582 6.03 2.15 -82.77
N SER A 583 6.78 2.60 -83.81
CA SER A 583 6.92 1.86 -85.06
C SER A 583 7.73 0.54 -84.95
N ILE A 584 8.59 0.41 -83.94
CA ILE A 584 9.34 -0.80 -83.62
C ILE A 584 8.55 -1.62 -82.61
N LEU A 585 8.01 -0.98 -81.57
CA LEU A 585 7.25 -1.63 -80.50
C LEU A 585 6.02 -2.38 -81.05
N ASN A 586 5.27 -1.80 -82.00
CA ASN A 586 4.04 -2.32 -82.58
C ASN A 586 4.18 -2.81 -84.00
N LYS A 587 5.39 -3.20 -84.43
CA LYS A 587 5.64 -3.68 -85.79
C LYS A 587 4.93 -4.98 -86.08
N PRO A 588 4.08 -5.09 -87.13
CA PRO A 588 3.42 -6.32 -87.48
C PRO A 588 4.40 -7.25 -88.24
N GLY A 589 5.25 -8.00 -87.56
CA GLY A 589 6.25 -8.90 -88.11
C GLY A 589 7.53 -8.95 -87.33
N GLU A 590 8.49 -9.77 -87.81
CA GLU A 590 9.78 -9.91 -87.13
C GLU A 590 10.58 -8.62 -87.19
N LEU A 591 11.37 -8.27 -86.15
CA LEU A 591 12.28 -7.16 -86.10
C LEU A 591 13.53 -7.43 -86.96
N THR A 592 14.07 -6.40 -87.59
CA THR A 592 15.41 -6.51 -88.20
C THR A 592 16.48 -6.48 -87.09
N ALA A 593 17.68 -6.94 -87.42
CA ALA A 593 18.80 -6.95 -86.45
C ALA A 593 19.13 -5.54 -85.88
N GLU A 594 18.88 -4.47 -86.65
CA GLU A 594 19.02 -3.08 -86.19
C GLU A 594 17.84 -2.67 -85.21
N GLU A 595 16.58 -3.07 -85.53
CA GLU A 595 15.46 -2.83 -84.75
C GLU A 595 15.47 -3.62 -83.37
N GLU A 596 16.03 -4.83 -83.44
CA GLU A 596 16.22 -5.69 -82.26
C GLU A 596 17.20 -5.02 -81.28
N LYS A 597 18.33 -4.46 -81.77
CA LYS A 597 19.22 -3.69 -80.94
C LYS A 597 18.57 -2.46 -80.31
N ILE A 598 17.65 -1.79 -81.00
CA ILE A 598 16.90 -0.69 -80.44
C ILE A 598 15.92 -1.21 -79.38
N MET A 599 15.24 -2.33 -79.62
CA MET A 599 14.34 -2.96 -78.65
C MET A 599 15.10 -3.34 -77.36
N GLU A 600 16.30 -3.93 -77.46
CA GLU A 600 17.13 -4.29 -76.29
C GLU A 600 17.47 -3.11 -75.41
N THR A 601 17.46 -1.87 -75.97
CA THR A 601 17.76 -0.65 -75.15
C THR A 601 16.71 -0.38 -74.11
N HIS A 602 15.49 -0.99 -74.15
CA HIS A 602 14.47 -0.77 -73.08
C HIS A 602 15.03 -1.09 -71.70
N THR A 603 15.90 -2.12 -71.56
CA THR A 603 16.53 -2.49 -70.31
C THR A 603 17.41 -1.38 -69.74
N THR A 604 18.25 -0.76 -70.59
CA THR A 604 19.15 0.32 -70.19
C THR A 604 18.40 1.64 -69.96
N GLU A 605 17.39 1.93 -70.75
CA GLU A 605 16.52 3.10 -70.56
C GLU A 605 15.62 2.96 -69.31
N GLY A 606 15.07 1.79 -69.07
CA GLY A 606 14.32 1.48 -67.82
C GLY A 606 15.18 1.68 -66.59
N LYS A 607 16.42 1.18 -66.61
CA LYS A 607 17.40 1.42 -65.57
C LYS A 607 17.60 2.92 -65.32
N LYS A 608 17.83 3.74 -66.35
CA LYS A 608 18.03 5.18 -66.20
C LYS A 608 16.81 5.90 -65.62
N ILE A 609 15.61 5.55 -66.06
CA ILE A 609 14.36 6.13 -65.56
C ILE A 609 14.25 5.87 -64.05
N LEU A 610 14.48 4.63 -63.62
CA LEU A 610 14.35 4.26 -62.23
C LEU A 610 15.49 4.78 -61.34
N GLU A 611 16.72 4.90 -61.88
CA GLU A 611 17.85 5.55 -61.18
C GLU A 611 17.55 7.05 -60.93
N ASN A 612 16.98 7.73 -61.90
CA ASN A 612 16.54 9.12 -61.70
C ASN A 612 15.44 9.21 -60.62
N ALA A 613 14.47 8.30 -60.62
CA ALA A 613 13.44 8.25 -59.61
C ALA A 613 14.02 7.97 -58.19
N ILE A 614 14.97 7.04 -58.08
CA ILE A 614 15.67 6.70 -56.83
C ILE A 614 16.42 7.96 -56.29
N SER A 615 17.03 8.76 -57.17
CA SER A 615 17.78 9.95 -56.74
C SER A 615 16.90 11.05 -56.13
N THR A 616 15.59 11.03 -56.38
CA THR A 616 14.62 12.01 -55.85
C THR A 616 13.92 11.58 -54.55
N VAL A 617 14.09 10.32 -54.15
CA VAL A 617 13.43 9.77 -52.95
C VAL A 617 14.49 9.46 -51.89
N GLU A 618 14.32 10.05 -50.69
CA GLU A 618 15.19 9.74 -49.54
C GLU A 618 14.93 8.35 -48.97
N GLY A 619 15.99 7.57 -48.74
CA GLY A 619 15.98 6.29 -48.07
C GLY A 619 15.96 5.05 -48.97
N GLU A 620 15.97 3.87 -48.38
CA GLU A 620 15.84 2.59 -49.08
C GLU A 620 14.37 2.34 -49.47
N ASN A 621 14.14 2.17 -50.75
CA ASN A 621 12.79 1.95 -51.28
C ASN A 621 12.76 0.83 -52.33
N TYR A 622 11.57 0.36 -52.66
CA TYR A 622 11.29 -0.71 -53.63
C TYR A 622 11.80 -0.42 -55.02
N LEU A 623 12.06 0.84 -55.40
CA LEU A 623 12.56 1.24 -56.73
C LEU A 623 13.92 0.63 -57.04
N LYS A 624 14.70 0.20 -56.03
CA LYS A 624 15.96 -0.52 -56.25
C LYS A 624 15.72 -1.87 -56.91
N GLU A 625 14.70 -2.61 -56.47
CA GLU A 625 14.34 -3.88 -57.07
C GLU A 625 13.63 -3.68 -58.42
N ALA A 626 12.80 -2.64 -58.57
CA ALA A 626 12.28 -2.23 -59.87
C ALA A 626 13.43 -1.98 -60.87
N ARG A 627 14.46 -1.22 -60.50
CA ARG A 627 15.66 -0.97 -61.35
C ARG A 627 16.37 -2.27 -61.66
N ASN A 628 16.53 -3.19 -60.72
CA ASN A 628 17.21 -4.45 -60.95
C ASN A 628 16.43 -5.31 -61.94
N MET A 629 15.11 -5.39 -61.84
CA MET A 629 14.23 -6.11 -62.77
C MET A 629 14.28 -5.44 -64.14
N ALA A 630 14.07 -4.13 -64.24
CA ALA A 630 14.12 -3.42 -65.50
C ALA A 630 15.47 -3.55 -66.25
N ALA A 631 16.56 -3.52 -65.48
CA ALA A 631 17.90 -3.56 -66.06
C ALA A 631 18.34 -4.94 -66.54
N TYR A 632 17.86 -6.03 -65.87
CA TYR A 632 18.51 -7.35 -65.97
C TYR A 632 17.57 -8.54 -66.17
N HIS A 633 16.28 -8.35 -66.45
CA HIS A 633 15.34 -9.49 -66.68
C HIS A 633 15.58 -10.26 -67.97
N HIS A 634 16.38 -9.69 -68.92
CA HIS A 634 16.84 -10.36 -70.14
C HIS A 634 18.27 -10.90 -70.08
N GLU A 635 18.91 -10.87 -68.90
CA GLU A 635 20.15 -11.57 -68.67
C GLU A 635 19.88 -13.10 -68.59
N ASN A 636 20.69 -13.86 -69.28
CA ASN A 636 20.62 -15.31 -69.25
C ASN A 636 21.52 -15.93 -68.19
N TRP A 637 21.09 -16.99 -67.58
CA TRP A 637 21.86 -17.67 -66.54
C TRP A 637 23.30 -18.01 -66.95
N ASP A 638 23.48 -18.40 -68.19
CA ASP A 638 24.80 -18.72 -68.77
C ASP A 638 25.63 -17.53 -69.24
N GLY A 639 25.12 -16.30 -69.17
CA GLY A 639 25.83 -15.08 -69.56
C GLY A 639 25.67 -14.69 -71.01
N THR A 640 24.81 -15.34 -71.81
CA THR A 640 24.55 -15.02 -73.24
C THR A 640 23.49 -13.96 -73.44
N GLY A 641 22.89 -13.41 -72.32
CA GLY A 641 21.86 -12.40 -72.35
C GLY A 641 22.38 -10.98 -72.45
N TYR A 642 21.50 -10.02 -72.36
CA TYR A 642 21.77 -8.57 -72.42
C TYR A 642 21.19 -7.83 -71.21
N PRO A 643 21.70 -6.62 -70.89
CA PRO A 643 22.62 -5.76 -71.61
C PRO A 643 24.09 -5.94 -71.24
N LEU A 644 24.44 -6.65 -70.13
CA LEU A 644 25.79 -6.74 -69.60
C LEU A 644 26.44 -8.12 -69.73
N GLY A 645 25.64 -9.17 -70.06
CA GLY A 645 26.12 -10.53 -70.07
C GLY A 645 26.45 -11.09 -68.69
N LEU A 646 25.64 -10.71 -67.67
CA LEU A 646 25.78 -11.22 -66.33
C LEU A 646 25.43 -12.72 -66.27
N HIS A 647 26.10 -13.49 -65.41
CA HIS A 647 25.89 -14.93 -65.33
C HIS A 647 25.60 -15.42 -63.92
N GLY A 648 24.78 -16.44 -63.79
CA GLY A 648 24.49 -17.13 -62.54
C GLY A 648 23.91 -16.21 -61.45
N GLU A 649 24.41 -16.35 -60.25
CA GLU A 649 23.91 -15.55 -59.09
C GLU A 649 24.39 -14.09 -59.08
N VAL A 650 25.19 -13.63 -60.02
CA VAL A 650 25.54 -12.21 -60.20
C VAL A 650 24.32 -11.44 -60.73
N ILE A 651 23.43 -12.11 -61.48
CA ILE A 651 22.13 -11.53 -61.86
C ILE A 651 21.31 -11.32 -60.60
N PRO A 652 20.76 -10.11 -60.34
CA PRO A 652 19.88 -9.91 -59.19
C PRO A 652 18.73 -10.90 -59.11
N LEU A 653 18.41 -11.38 -57.90
CA LEU A 653 17.38 -12.41 -57.72
C LEU A 653 16.01 -11.94 -58.25
N SER A 654 15.64 -10.67 -58.04
CA SER A 654 14.41 -10.09 -58.56
C SER A 654 14.33 -10.17 -60.11
N ALA A 655 15.45 -9.92 -60.81
CA ALA A 655 15.55 -10.01 -62.27
C ALA A 655 15.43 -11.47 -62.75
N ARG A 656 16.05 -12.47 -62.07
CA ARG A 656 15.95 -13.89 -62.41
C ARG A 656 14.52 -14.42 -62.27
N ILE A 657 13.80 -13.94 -61.22
CA ILE A 657 12.40 -14.27 -60.97
C ILE A 657 11.53 -13.67 -62.10
N MET A 658 11.76 -12.37 -62.40
CA MET A 658 11.00 -11.66 -63.44
C MET A 658 11.20 -12.29 -64.84
N ALA A 659 12.42 -12.73 -65.19
CA ALA A 659 12.70 -13.38 -66.44
C ALA A 659 11.82 -14.61 -66.73
N ILE A 660 11.51 -15.41 -65.68
CA ILE A 660 10.64 -16.56 -65.80
C ILE A 660 9.17 -16.15 -65.95
N ALA A 661 8.75 -15.14 -65.13
CA ALA A 661 7.38 -14.64 -65.14
C ALA A 661 7.04 -14.01 -66.51
N ASP A 662 7.94 -13.20 -67.03
CA ASP A 662 7.82 -12.52 -68.30
C ASP A 662 7.75 -13.51 -69.48
N ILE A 663 8.73 -14.41 -69.64
CA ILE A 663 8.76 -15.38 -70.70
C ILE A 663 7.54 -16.31 -70.64
N PHE A 664 7.13 -16.76 -69.46
CA PHE A 664 5.95 -17.61 -69.33
C PHE A 664 4.67 -16.88 -69.81
N ASP A 665 4.52 -15.62 -69.45
CA ASP A 665 3.40 -14.83 -69.94
C ASP A 665 3.49 -14.53 -71.45
N GLU A 666 4.69 -14.27 -71.93
CA GLU A 666 4.93 -14.08 -73.36
C GLU A 666 4.55 -15.33 -74.17
N LEU A 667 4.89 -16.53 -73.72
CA LEU A 667 4.59 -17.77 -74.39
C LEU A 667 3.09 -18.12 -74.35
N THR A 668 2.43 -17.79 -73.23
CA THR A 668 0.99 -18.13 -73.03
C THR A 668 0.02 -17.06 -73.49
N SER A 669 0.51 -15.89 -73.95
CA SER A 669 -0.30 -14.82 -74.52
C SER A 669 -0.27 -14.80 -76.04
N ALA A 670 -1.42 -14.58 -76.72
CA ALA A 670 -1.48 -14.46 -78.18
C ALA A 670 -0.90 -13.12 -78.61
N ARG A 671 -0.02 -13.09 -79.59
CA ARG A 671 0.47 -11.85 -80.21
C ARG A 671 0.10 -11.81 -81.69
N VAL A 672 0.14 -10.62 -82.25
CA VAL A 672 -0.25 -10.37 -83.69
C VAL A 672 0.38 -11.32 -84.67
N TYR A 673 1.55 -11.86 -84.33
CA TYR A 673 2.35 -12.72 -85.20
C TYR A 673 2.55 -14.14 -84.65
N ARG A 674 2.02 -14.49 -83.47
CA ARG A 674 2.18 -15.81 -82.83
C ARG A 674 0.96 -16.22 -82.01
N ASN A 675 0.47 -17.43 -82.22
CA ASN A 675 -0.56 -18.00 -81.37
C ASN A 675 -0.02 -18.34 -79.96
N ALA A 676 -0.89 -18.19 -78.96
CA ALA A 676 -0.53 -18.60 -77.59
C ALA A 676 -0.23 -20.10 -77.51
N GLU A 677 0.81 -20.46 -76.86
CA GLU A 677 1.12 -21.84 -76.48
C GLU A 677 0.23 -22.27 -75.29
N THR A 678 0.08 -23.57 -75.15
CA THR A 678 -0.54 -24.10 -73.95
C THR A 678 0.35 -23.91 -72.73
N ALA A 679 -0.22 -23.72 -71.53
CA ALA A 679 0.56 -23.58 -70.31
C ALA A 679 1.54 -24.76 -70.07
N ALA A 680 1.23 -25.97 -70.61
CA ALA A 680 2.12 -27.12 -70.50
C ALA A 680 3.31 -27.01 -71.41
N GLU A 681 3.11 -26.53 -72.64
CA GLU A 681 4.19 -26.32 -73.63
C GLU A 681 5.14 -25.21 -73.15
N ALA A 682 4.60 -24.08 -72.64
CA ALA A 682 5.39 -22.99 -72.08
C ALA A 682 6.22 -23.42 -70.84
N LEU A 683 5.67 -24.30 -69.97
CA LEU A 683 6.42 -24.87 -68.85
C LEU A 683 7.58 -25.76 -69.34
N GLU A 684 7.35 -26.60 -70.35
CA GLU A 684 8.42 -27.45 -70.91
C GLU A 684 9.52 -26.60 -71.55
N GLU A 685 9.19 -25.46 -72.15
CA GLU A 685 10.17 -24.51 -72.68
C GLU A 685 11.02 -23.88 -71.58
N LEU A 686 10.38 -23.48 -70.47
CA LEU A 686 11.13 -22.95 -69.29
C LEU A 686 12.07 -24.04 -68.73
N LYS A 687 11.62 -25.33 -68.65
CA LYS A 687 12.44 -26.42 -68.16
C LYS A 687 13.65 -26.67 -69.04
N LYS A 688 13.51 -26.61 -70.37
CA LYS A 688 14.65 -26.73 -71.33
C LYS A 688 15.66 -25.62 -71.12
N GLY A 689 15.21 -24.41 -70.77
CA GLY A 689 16.04 -23.26 -70.51
C GLY A 689 16.66 -23.23 -69.12
N ALA A 690 16.34 -24.13 -68.22
CA ALA A 690 16.87 -24.21 -66.87
C ALA A 690 18.41 -24.44 -66.86
N GLY A 691 19.17 -23.57 -66.22
CA GLY A 691 20.64 -23.64 -66.17
C GLY A 691 21.32 -23.02 -67.36
N THR A 692 20.61 -22.60 -68.41
CA THR A 692 21.12 -21.84 -69.54
C THR A 692 20.52 -20.44 -69.60
N ARG A 693 19.25 -20.36 -69.80
CA ARG A 693 18.49 -19.07 -69.82
C ARG A 693 18.02 -18.66 -68.45
N PHE A 694 17.51 -19.60 -67.65
CA PHE A 694 16.84 -19.35 -66.39
C PHE A 694 17.56 -19.97 -65.18
N ASP A 695 17.36 -19.36 -64.01
CA ASP A 695 17.81 -19.89 -62.73
C ASP A 695 17.11 -21.25 -62.48
N PRO A 696 17.85 -22.37 -62.32
CA PRO A 696 17.25 -23.68 -62.12
C PRO A 696 16.34 -23.79 -60.91
N LYS A 697 16.68 -23.10 -59.81
CA LYS A 697 15.91 -23.10 -58.58
C LYS A 697 14.57 -22.38 -58.74
N CYS A 698 14.57 -21.26 -59.49
CA CYS A 698 13.36 -20.51 -59.80
C CYS A 698 12.44 -21.30 -60.73
N VAL A 699 13.00 -22.02 -61.75
CA VAL A 699 12.23 -22.89 -62.64
C VAL A 699 11.62 -24.07 -61.85
N GLU A 700 12.39 -24.72 -60.98
CA GLU A 700 11.93 -25.80 -60.14
C GLU A 700 10.72 -25.40 -59.28
N VAL A 701 10.80 -24.22 -58.62
CA VAL A 701 9.73 -23.67 -57.82
C VAL A 701 8.51 -23.34 -58.66
N PHE A 702 8.68 -22.80 -59.86
CA PHE A 702 7.59 -22.47 -60.76
C PHE A 702 6.87 -23.77 -61.24
N GLU A 703 7.60 -24.84 -61.54
CA GLU A 703 7.06 -26.16 -61.84
C GLU A 703 6.25 -26.69 -60.69
N ASP A 704 6.78 -26.71 -59.47
CA ASP A 704 6.09 -27.22 -58.28
C ASP A 704 4.80 -26.44 -57.97
N SER A 705 4.79 -25.12 -58.28
CA SER A 705 3.63 -24.24 -58.08
C SER A 705 2.70 -24.15 -59.32
N PHE A 706 2.87 -25.04 -60.31
CA PHE A 706 2.17 -24.97 -61.60
C PHE A 706 0.64 -24.97 -61.50
N ALA A 707 0.10 -25.61 -60.45
CA ALA A 707 -1.34 -25.58 -60.21
C ALA A 707 -1.86 -24.16 -59.89
N GLU A 708 -1.05 -23.39 -59.15
CA GLU A 708 -1.34 -21.98 -58.78
C GLU A 708 -1.17 -21.11 -60.03
N VAL A 709 -0.10 -21.30 -60.81
CA VAL A 709 0.13 -20.62 -62.08
C VAL A 709 -1.05 -20.80 -63.04
N LYS A 710 -1.61 -22.03 -63.19
CA LYS A 710 -2.81 -22.27 -63.99
C LYS A 710 -4.04 -21.53 -63.45
N SER A 711 -4.12 -21.30 -62.17
CA SER A 711 -5.23 -20.51 -61.57
C SER A 711 -5.15 -19.07 -62.02
N VAL A 712 -3.96 -18.51 -62.12
CA VAL A 712 -3.72 -17.14 -62.61
C VAL A 712 -4.20 -17.01 -64.07
N LEU A 713 -3.82 -17.94 -64.95
CA LEU A 713 -4.28 -17.93 -66.34
C LEU A 713 -5.82 -18.01 -66.48
N ARG A 714 -6.51 -18.75 -65.60
CA ARG A 714 -7.97 -18.82 -65.56
C ARG A 714 -8.61 -17.52 -65.04
N LYS A 715 -7.91 -16.82 -64.14
CA LYS A 715 -8.41 -15.56 -63.55
C LYS A 715 -8.38 -14.40 -64.56
N TYR A 716 -7.49 -14.50 -65.54
CA TYR A 716 -7.30 -13.46 -66.58
C TYR A 716 -7.42 -14.08 -68.00
N PRO A 717 -8.63 -14.56 -68.40
CA PRO A 717 -8.87 -15.21 -69.67
C PRO A 717 -8.81 -14.24 -70.81
N GLY A 718 -8.03 -14.51 -71.87
CA GLY A 718 -8.07 -13.83 -73.19
C GLY A 718 -7.36 -12.49 -73.27
N SER A 719 -6.09 -12.47 -72.92
CA SER A 719 -5.20 -11.43 -73.38
C SER A 719 -4.41 -11.93 -74.56
#